data_784dd2ba8aa90a6f2bd18fe829f80d19
#
_entry.id   784dd2ba8aa90a6f2bd18fe829f80d19
#
_cell.length_a   1.000
_cell.length_b   1.000
_cell.length_c   1.000
_cell.angle_alpha   90.00
_cell.angle_beta   90.00
_cell.angle_gamma   90.00
#
_symmetry.space_group_name_H-M   'P 1'
#
loop_
_entity.id
_entity.type
_entity.pdbx_description
1 polymer ?
#
loop_
_entity_poly.entity_id
_entity_poly.type
_entity_poly.pdbx_seq_one_letter_code
_entity_poly.pdbx_strand_id
1 'polypeptide(L)'
;MAKTKNLVIVESPAKAKTIGKYLGPDYQVKASMGHLRDLPKSTLGVDVEGDFTPNYRPIKGKEDIIKELKTAAKGSKTVYLATDPDREGEAISWHLKHLLELPDEKARRVTFNEITKKVVTDSIQHPRDIDQDLVDAQQARRVLDRIVGYQLSPLLWKKIRRGLSAGRVQSVAMRLVAQREKEIAEFVPQEYWTLDANLKNHAGAVFTAHYYGKDGKKYEPSSQADTQAVMDELQGLPFAVKSVKRADKQRSPAPPFTTSTLQQEASRKLNMTPRRTMAIAQQLYEGVDITGEGTVGLITYMRTDSLRISVEAQAQAQDVICSRYGQSYYPAAARVYKTKAGAQDAHEAIRPSDPALTPEQVKGDLTGEQYRLYRLIWSRFLASQMANAVYDSVSVEIGAGAHSFRCSASSLKFAGYTAVYEESRDDDKEEKESPLPELAEGESVTLEGFAPSQHFTQPPARYTDATLIRTMEENGIGRPSTYAPTVSTILDREYVIKEGKYLRITPLGQVVNDLMCQRFPDIVDVKFTARMEKKLDDVESGEVQWKDLIRQFYVPFHENLEKVEKDMDGVYLKVPDEVTEEKCDLCGRNMVIKSGRFGRFLACPGYPECKFTKPLVVEMPGRCPKCGGRILKKTSRNGYTYYGCDKFPACDFMTWDVPVKDDCPVCGQTMFKKAGRGFNKPFCANPACSSFLPEDKRGYRRRKPAEEGENTAEKPAEGTEAAETAAEKPAKAAAKTTKTAKTTKTAAAKKPAAKTPKKTASKTAARKPAAKKTAAKTTTAKKTTKKAGEKTE
;
A
#
# COMPACT_ATOMS: atom_id res chain seq x y z
N MET A 1 9.45 -49.69 -15.32
CA MET A 1 9.39 -48.90 -14.05
C MET A 1 9.12 -47.45 -14.44
N ALA A 2 8.09 -46.85 -13.87
CA ALA A 2 7.85 -45.40 -14.12
C ALA A 2 9.06 -44.60 -13.61
N LYS A 3 9.65 -43.78 -14.49
CA LYS A 3 10.81 -42.91 -14.14
C LYS A 3 10.43 -42.04 -12.96
N THR A 4 11.16 -42.13 -11.83
CA THR A 4 10.90 -41.36 -10.64
C THR A 4 11.13 -39.88 -10.94
N LYS A 5 10.07 -39.06 -10.94
CA LYS A 5 10.15 -37.63 -11.25
C LYS A 5 10.72 -36.83 -10.07
N ASN A 6 11.35 -35.72 -10.35
CA ASN A 6 11.65 -34.71 -9.35
C ASN A 6 10.38 -33.92 -8.99
N LEU A 7 10.23 -33.57 -7.72
CA LEU A 7 9.12 -32.70 -7.25
C LEU A 7 9.61 -31.28 -7.05
N VAL A 8 8.88 -30.32 -7.60
CA VAL A 8 9.10 -28.89 -7.35
C VAL A 8 7.88 -28.33 -6.62
N ILE A 9 8.08 -27.74 -5.45
CA ILE A 9 7.00 -27.16 -4.65
C ILE A 9 7.14 -25.65 -4.68
N VAL A 10 6.09 -24.98 -5.14
CA VAL A 10 5.95 -23.51 -5.22
C VAL A 10 4.79 -23.04 -4.33
N GLU A 11 4.61 -21.73 -4.15
CA GLU A 11 3.57 -21.20 -3.27
C GLU A 11 2.19 -21.14 -3.92
N SER A 12 2.13 -20.89 -5.24
CA SER A 12 0.89 -20.60 -5.94
C SER A 12 0.66 -21.48 -7.15
N PRO A 13 -0.62 -21.73 -7.52
CA PRO A 13 -0.95 -22.48 -8.75
C PRO A 13 -0.49 -21.78 -10.02
N ALA A 14 -0.43 -20.45 -10.03
CA ALA A 14 0.06 -19.68 -11.18
C ALA A 14 1.54 -19.98 -11.45
N LYS A 15 2.38 -19.91 -10.40
CA LYS A 15 3.80 -20.33 -10.50
C LYS A 15 3.93 -21.78 -10.93
N ALA A 16 3.12 -22.69 -10.36
CA ALA A 16 3.16 -24.10 -10.73
C ALA A 16 2.89 -24.31 -12.23
N LYS A 17 1.92 -23.57 -12.78
CA LYS A 17 1.59 -23.61 -14.21
C LYS A 17 2.76 -23.10 -15.06
N THR A 18 3.34 -21.96 -14.72
CA THR A 18 4.43 -21.33 -15.46
C THR A 18 5.70 -22.16 -15.43
N ILE A 19 6.16 -22.52 -14.23
CA ILE A 19 7.39 -23.28 -14.02
C ILE A 19 7.27 -24.71 -14.59
N GLY A 20 6.09 -25.34 -14.48
CA GLY A 20 5.84 -26.66 -15.02
C GLY A 20 5.99 -26.74 -16.54
N LYS A 21 5.66 -25.65 -17.26
CA LYS A 21 5.90 -25.55 -18.72
C LYS A 21 7.39 -25.49 -19.08
N TYR A 22 8.20 -24.84 -18.23
CA TYR A 22 9.63 -24.66 -18.48
C TYR A 22 10.47 -25.92 -18.19
N LEU A 23 10.11 -26.66 -17.14
CA LEU A 23 10.91 -27.80 -16.66
C LEU A 23 10.63 -29.13 -17.38
N GLY A 24 9.48 -29.26 -18.06
CA GLY A 24 9.13 -30.44 -18.84
C GLY A 24 8.76 -31.70 -18.01
N PRO A 25 8.70 -32.88 -18.65
CA PRO A 25 8.06 -34.08 -18.10
C PRO A 25 8.82 -34.77 -16.96
N ASP A 26 10.10 -34.47 -16.76
CA ASP A 26 10.91 -35.09 -15.67
C ASP A 26 10.67 -34.46 -14.31
N TYR A 27 9.89 -33.36 -14.28
CA TYR A 27 9.53 -32.65 -13.07
C TYR A 27 8.02 -32.65 -12.84
N GLN A 28 7.63 -32.83 -11.59
CA GLN A 28 6.26 -32.63 -11.16
C GLN A 28 6.21 -31.33 -10.35
N VAL A 29 5.48 -30.32 -10.82
CA VAL A 29 5.36 -29.03 -10.10
C VAL A 29 4.02 -29.00 -9.38
N LYS A 30 4.04 -28.69 -8.07
CA LYS A 30 2.86 -28.59 -7.19
C LYS A 30 2.89 -27.31 -6.38
N ALA A 31 1.70 -26.81 -6.00
CA ALA A 31 1.55 -25.62 -5.19
C ALA A 31 1.21 -25.96 -3.73
N SER A 32 1.87 -25.30 -2.77
CA SER A 32 1.54 -25.37 -1.35
C SER A 32 0.34 -24.49 -0.97
N MET A 33 -0.07 -23.59 -1.85
CA MET A 33 -1.12 -22.62 -1.58
C MET A 33 -0.78 -21.68 -0.40
N GLY A 34 0.47 -21.25 -0.29
CA GLY A 34 1.03 -20.45 0.80
C GLY A 34 1.48 -21.30 1.98
N HIS A 35 1.44 -20.72 3.18
CA HIS A 35 1.82 -21.42 4.41
C HIS A 35 0.92 -22.63 4.71
N LEU A 36 1.53 -23.73 5.15
CA LEU A 36 0.84 -24.95 5.58
C LEU A 36 0.88 -25.14 7.10
N ARG A 37 1.78 -24.42 7.81
CA ARG A 37 1.99 -24.48 9.25
C ARG A 37 2.12 -23.07 9.81
N ASP A 38 1.51 -22.77 10.95
CA ASP A 38 1.55 -21.47 11.62
C ASP A 38 1.30 -21.62 13.12
N LEU A 39 1.47 -20.53 13.87
CA LEU A 39 1.10 -20.45 15.28
C LEU A 39 -0.41 -20.62 15.48
N PRO A 40 -0.88 -21.27 16.56
CA PRO A 40 -2.30 -21.44 16.85
C PRO A 40 -3.04 -20.11 16.90
N LYS A 41 -4.28 -20.05 16.35
CA LYS A 41 -5.06 -18.80 16.35
C LYS A 41 -5.64 -18.43 17.72
N SER A 42 -5.88 -19.40 18.59
CA SER A 42 -6.59 -19.23 19.86
C SER A 42 -5.70 -19.06 21.09
N THR A 43 -4.38 -19.29 20.95
CA THR A 43 -3.40 -19.17 22.04
C THR A 43 -2.20 -18.40 21.57
N LEU A 44 -1.37 -17.94 22.49
CA LEU A 44 -0.12 -17.24 22.15
C LEU A 44 0.77 -18.11 21.24
N GLY A 45 0.92 -19.38 21.58
CA GLY A 45 1.65 -20.35 20.80
C GLY A 45 3.16 -20.15 20.82
N VAL A 46 3.68 -19.42 21.78
CA VAL A 46 5.10 -19.16 22.03
C VAL A 46 5.35 -19.45 23.50
N ASP A 47 6.43 -20.16 23.81
CA ASP A 47 6.86 -20.47 25.18
C ASP A 47 7.62 -19.28 25.76
N VAL A 48 6.88 -18.35 26.36
CA VAL A 48 7.45 -17.09 26.91
C VAL A 48 8.07 -17.26 28.30
N GLU A 49 7.76 -18.36 29.00
CA GLU A 49 8.36 -18.70 30.30
C GLU A 49 9.67 -19.47 30.16
N GLY A 50 9.88 -20.09 28.99
CA GLY A 50 11.09 -20.83 28.64
C GLY A 50 11.99 -20.06 27.67
N ASP A 51 12.19 -20.63 26.50
CA ASP A 51 13.17 -20.17 25.51
C ASP A 51 12.58 -19.53 24.25
N PHE A 52 11.31 -19.10 24.30
CA PHE A 52 10.55 -18.50 23.20
C PHE A 52 10.30 -19.44 22.01
N THR A 53 10.43 -20.72 22.19
CA THR A 53 10.17 -21.71 21.13
C THR A 53 8.71 -21.62 20.63
N PRO A 54 8.50 -21.44 19.32
CA PRO A 54 7.17 -21.34 18.73
C PRO A 54 6.54 -22.75 18.55
N ASN A 55 5.30 -22.90 18.99
CA ASN A 55 4.51 -24.13 18.83
C ASN A 55 3.75 -24.09 17.50
N TYR A 56 4.43 -24.35 16.41
CA TYR A 56 3.80 -24.39 15.08
C TYR A 56 2.90 -25.62 14.89
N ARG A 57 1.74 -25.41 14.27
CA ARG A 57 0.76 -26.46 13.94
C ARG A 57 0.32 -26.38 12.49
N PRO A 58 -0.07 -27.50 11.87
CA PRO A 58 -0.72 -27.49 10.56
C PRO A 58 -1.93 -26.55 10.56
N ILE A 59 -2.10 -25.77 9.49
CA ILE A 59 -3.22 -24.85 9.33
C ILE A 59 -4.47 -25.65 9.00
N LYS A 60 -5.52 -25.48 9.81
CA LYS A 60 -6.83 -26.14 9.61
C LYS A 60 -7.38 -25.87 8.19
N GLY A 61 -7.80 -26.93 7.51
CA GLY A 61 -8.30 -26.90 6.13
C GLY A 61 -7.21 -27.01 5.06
N LYS A 62 -5.96 -27.34 5.46
CA LYS A 62 -4.84 -27.62 4.57
C LYS A 62 -4.41 -29.08 4.56
N GLU A 63 -5.13 -29.92 5.26
CA GLU A 63 -4.81 -31.34 5.50
C GLU A 63 -4.68 -32.12 4.17
N ASP A 64 -5.59 -31.90 3.23
CA ASP A 64 -5.57 -32.55 1.91
C ASP A 64 -4.34 -32.16 1.09
N ILE A 65 -3.98 -30.88 1.09
CA ILE A 65 -2.77 -30.39 0.40
C ILE A 65 -1.52 -31.02 1.02
N ILE A 66 -1.44 -31.06 2.34
CA ILE A 66 -0.31 -31.69 3.06
C ILE A 66 -0.21 -33.17 2.68
N LYS A 67 -1.34 -33.91 2.65
CA LYS A 67 -1.37 -35.32 2.27
C LYS A 67 -0.95 -35.54 0.82
N GLU A 68 -1.44 -34.70 -0.09
CA GLU A 68 -1.06 -34.72 -1.50
C GLU A 68 0.44 -34.49 -1.70
N LEU A 69 1.00 -33.47 -1.03
CA LEU A 69 2.44 -33.14 -1.11
C LEU A 69 3.30 -34.25 -0.48
N LYS A 70 2.88 -34.83 0.66
CA LYS A 70 3.57 -36.00 1.27
C LYS A 70 3.62 -37.18 0.32
N THR A 71 2.51 -37.49 -0.37
CA THR A 71 2.45 -38.57 -1.34
C THR A 71 3.38 -38.33 -2.53
N ALA A 72 3.36 -37.12 -3.07
CA ALA A 72 4.25 -36.72 -4.17
C ALA A 72 5.73 -36.75 -3.75
N ALA A 73 6.05 -36.26 -2.55
CA ALA A 73 7.40 -36.22 -2.03
C ALA A 73 7.98 -37.60 -1.79
N LYS A 74 7.18 -38.56 -1.29
CA LYS A 74 7.62 -39.97 -1.09
C LYS A 74 8.05 -40.60 -2.42
N GLY A 75 7.30 -40.35 -3.51
CA GLY A 75 7.58 -40.90 -4.84
C GLY A 75 8.68 -40.18 -5.63
N SER A 76 9.27 -39.13 -5.11
CA SER A 76 10.24 -38.28 -5.83
C SER A 76 11.67 -38.61 -5.46
N LYS A 77 12.62 -38.42 -6.40
CA LYS A 77 14.05 -38.54 -6.15
C LYS A 77 14.56 -37.33 -5.34
N THR A 78 14.25 -36.14 -5.79
CA THR A 78 14.62 -34.88 -5.16
C THR A 78 13.37 -34.00 -5.03
N VAL A 79 13.30 -33.23 -3.96
CA VAL A 79 12.23 -32.24 -3.72
C VAL A 79 12.86 -30.83 -3.74
N TYR A 80 12.54 -30.06 -4.75
CA TYR A 80 12.95 -28.68 -4.87
C TYR A 80 11.91 -27.79 -4.20
N LEU A 81 12.35 -27.01 -3.23
CA LEU A 81 11.53 -26.02 -2.51
C LEU A 81 11.74 -24.67 -3.19
N ALA A 82 10.81 -24.33 -4.10
CA ALA A 82 10.93 -23.22 -5.04
C ALA A 82 9.98 -22.04 -4.69
N THR A 83 9.97 -21.67 -3.41
CA THR A 83 9.22 -20.54 -2.88
C THR A 83 9.92 -19.21 -3.17
N ASP A 84 9.24 -18.08 -2.91
CA ASP A 84 9.77 -16.73 -3.16
C ASP A 84 11.19 -16.50 -2.57
N PRO A 85 11.98 -15.57 -3.12
CA PRO A 85 13.37 -15.36 -2.68
C PRO A 85 13.48 -14.53 -1.41
N ASP A 86 12.39 -14.24 -0.70
CA ASP A 86 12.40 -13.49 0.56
C ASP A 86 12.39 -14.42 1.81
N ARG A 87 12.55 -13.81 3.01
CA ARG A 87 12.51 -14.53 4.29
C ARG A 87 11.21 -15.29 4.54
N GLU A 88 10.09 -14.84 3.97
CA GLU A 88 8.80 -15.52 4.06
C GLU A 88 8.80 -16.82 3.24
N GLY A 89 9.34 -16.77 2.01
CA GLY A 89 9.53 -17.96 1.18
C GLY A 89 10.50 -18.95 1.78
N GLU A 90 11.58 -18.48 2.42
CA GLU A 90 12.53 -19.35 3.12
C GLU A 90 11.87 -20.10 4.28
N ALA A 91 11.07 -19.39 5.10
CA ALA A 91 10.30 -19.99 6.18
C ALA A 91 9.24 -20.98 5.67
N ILE A 92 8.57 -20.70 4.53
CA ILE A 92 7.63 -21.65 3.91
C ILE A 92 8.39 -22.92 3.51
N SER A 93 9.56 -22.81 2.90
CA SER A 93 10.42 -23.95 2.54
C SER A 93 10.83 -24.77 3.76
N TRP A 94 11.25 -24.13 4.83
CA TRP A 94 11.58 -24.77 6.10
C TRP A 94 10.38 -25.48 6.72
N HIS A 95 9.20 -24.87 6.72
CA HIS A 95 7.97 -25.48 7.19
C HIS A 95 7.56 -26.70 6.33
N LEU A 96 7.73 -26.61 5.01
CA LEU A 96 7.49 -27.73 4.10
C LEU A 96 8.44 -28.90 4.37
N LYS A 97 9.76 -28.64 4.51
CA LYS A 97 10.74 -29.68 4.85
C LYS A 97 10.35 -30.43 6.10
N HIS A 98 9.96 -29.71 7.17
CA HIS A 98 9.53 -30.29 8.42
C HIS A 98 8.21 -31.07 8.28
N LEU A 99 7.16 -30.51 7.63
CA LEU A 99 5.86 -31.16 7.50
C LEU A 99 5.90 -32.41 6.62
N LEU A 100 6.75 -32.40 5.60
CA LEU A 100 6.91 -33.50 4.66
C LEU A 100 7.96 -34.52 5.13
N GLU A 101 8.61 -34.26 6.28
CA GLU A 101 9.64 -35.15 6.89
C GLU A 101 10.77 -35.44 5.89
N LEU A 102 11.25 -34.40 5.20
CA LEU A 102 12.28 -34.57 4.16
C LEU A 102 13.66 -34.62 4.78
N PRO A 103 14.47 -35.62 4.46
CA PRO A 103 15.88 -35.66 4.83
C PRO A 103 16.66 -34.59 4.04
N ASP A 104 17.82 -34.18 4.58
CA ASP A 104 18.63 -33.08 4.02
C ASP A 104 19.08 -33.34 2.60
N GLU A 105 19.46 -34.60 2.29
CA GLU A 105 19.91 -34.98 0.96
C GLU A 105 18.82 -34.86 -0.10
N LYS A 106 17.55 -34.95 0.31
CA LYS A 106 16.40 -34.94 -0.59
C LYS A 106 15.81 -33.54 -0.78
N ALA A 107 15.93 -32.66 0.20
CA ALA A 107 15.41 -31.31 0.17
C ALA A 107 16.44 -30.35 -0.45
N ARG A 108 16.08 -29.61 -1.50
CA ARG A 108 16.91 -28.59 -2.13
C ARG A 108 16.16 -27.30 -2.30
N ARG A 109 16.76 -26.19 -1.96
CA ARG A 109 16.20 -24.86 -2.09
C ARG A 109 16.58 -24.23 -3.42
N VAL A 110 15.59 -23.64 -4.13
CA VAL A 110 15.80 -22.82 -5.32
C VAL A 110 15.01 -21.54 -5.23
N THR A 111 15.57 -20.44 -5.75
CA THR A 111 14.95 -19.11 -5.76
C THR A 111 15.02 -18.51 -7.14
N PHE A 112 14.02 -17.67 -7.48
CA PHE A 112 13.92 -17.01 -8.78
C PHE A 112 13.68 -15.52 -8.59
N ASN A 113 14.62 -14.68 -9.01
CA ASN A 113 14.41 -13.24 -9.07
C ASN A 113 13.42 -12.84 -10.18
N GLU A 114 13.29 -13.66 -11.20
CA GLU A 114 12.29 -13.57 -12.28
C GLU A 114 11.88 -14.97 -12.75
N ILE A 115 10.66 -15.12 -13.23
CA ILE A 115 10.15 -16.42 -13.71
C ILE A 115 10.22 -16.46 -15.23
N THR A 116 11.46 -16.60 -15.73
CA THR A 116 11.78 -16.85 -17.14
C THR A 116 12.30 -18.27 -17.31
N LYS A 117 12.22 -18.82 -18.54
CA LYS A 117 12.70 -20.18 -18.82
C LYS A 117 14.18 -20.35 -18.49
N LYS A 118 15.00 -19.36 -18.84
CA LYS A 118 16.45 -19.36 -18.57
C LYS A 118 16.72 -19.43 -17.07
N VAL A 119 16.20 -18.47 -16.31
CA VAL A 119 16.45 -18.38 -14.85
C VAL A 119 15.93 -19.61 -14.11
N VAL A 120 14.75 -20.13 -14.47
CA VAL A 120 14.19 -21.32 -13.82
C VAL A 120 15.05 -22.56 -14.10
N THR A 121 15.51 -22.77 -15.34
CA THR A 121 16.37 -23.90 -15.66
C THR A 121 17.74 -23.82 -15.00
N ASP A 122 18.34 -22.64 -14.99
CA ASP A 122 19.66 -22.44 -14.39
C ASP A 122 19.60 -22.61 -12.86
N SER A 123 18.58 -22.06 -12.20
CA SER A 123 18.40 -22.19 -10.73
C SER A 123 18.18 -23.63 -10.28
N ILE A 124 17.46 -24.44 -11.06
CA ILE A 124 17.25 -25.88 -10.77
C ILE A 124 18.57 -26.66 -10.86
N GLN A 125 19.50 -26.23 -11.70
CA GLN A 125 20.82 -26.85 -11.81
C GLN A 125 21.77 -26.46 -10.67
N HIS A 126 21.53 -25.34 -10.01
CA HIS A 126 22.35 -24.79 -8.92
C HIS A 126 21.52 -24.60 -7.63
N PRO A 127 20.96 -25.69 -7.08
CA PRO A 127 20.20 -25.60 -5.85
C PRO A 127 21.12 -25.40 -4.65
N ARG A 128 20.58 -24.77 -3.59
CA ARG A 128 21.25 -24.60 -2.31
C ARG A 128 20.50 -25.29 -1.16
N ASP A 129 21.02 -25.25 0.01
CA ASP A 129 20.32 -25.63 1.23
C ASP A 129 19.42 -24.47 1.70
N ILE A 130 18.52 -24.77 2.66
CA ILE A 130 17.69 -23.74 3.32
C ILE A 130 18.62 -22.87 4.17
N ASP A 131 18.48 -21.58 4.02
CA ASP A 131 19.20 -20.59 4.82
C ASP A 131 18.51 -20.43 6.18
N GLN A 132 19.19 -20.89 7.24
CA GLN A 132 18.64 -20.90 8.59
C GLN A 132 18.54 -19.46 9.17
N ASP A 133 19.43 -18.55 8.81
CA ASP A 133 19.41 -17.18 9.31
C ASP A 133 18.22 -16.41 8.76
N LEU A 134 17.87 -16.63 7.48
CA LEU A 134 16.61 -16.11 6.89
C LEU A 134 15.36 -16.68 7.57
N VAL A 135 15.37 -17.98 7.90
CA VAL A 135 14.28 -18.63 8.66
C VAL A 135 14.17 -18.01 10.04
N ASP A 136 15.29 -17.82 10.72
CA ASP A 136 15.33 -17.28 12.08
C ASP A 136 14.89 -15.81 12.11
N ALA A 137 15.25 -15.02 11.11
CA ALA A 137 14.75 -13.64 10.94
C ALA A 137 13.22 -13.59 10.75
N GLN A 138 12.67 -14.52 9.98
CA GLN A 138 11.21 -14.63 9.82
C GLN A 138 10.55 -15.10 11.13
N GLN A 139 11.11 -16.10 11.82
CA GLN A 139 10.63 -16.57 13.12
C GLN A 139 10.66 -15.45 14.16
N ALA A 140 11.78 -14.70 14.26
CA ALA A 140 11.89 -13.55 15.14
C ALA A 140 10.76 -12.55 14.91
N ARG A 141 10.56 -12.14 13.66
CA ARG A 141 9.47 -11.22 13.29
C ARG A 141 8.11 -11.80 13.66
N ARG A 142 7.85 -13.05 13.31
CA ARG A 142 6.57 -13.71 13.56
C ARG A 142 6.25 -13.81 15.05
N VAL A 143 7.24 -14.19 15.87
CA VAL A 143 7.12 -14.31 17.33
C VAL A 143 6.92 -12.93 17.95
N LEU A 144 7.72 -11.93 17.55
CA LEU A 144 7.62 -10.56 18.05
C LEU A 144 6.23 -9.95 17.78
N ASP A 145 5.78 -10.01 16.53
CA ASP A 145 4.47 -9.47 16.14
C ASP A 145 3.32 -10.26 16.80
N ARG A 146 3.53 -11.56 17.06
CA ARG A 146 2.58 -12.39 17.81
C ARG A 146 2.48 -11.97 19.27
N ILE A 147 3.59 -11.78 19.96
CA ILE A 147 3.62 -11.33 21.36
C ILE A 147 2.91 -9.99 21.48
N VAL A 148 3.34 -9.00 20.72
CA VAL A 148 2.76 -7.65 20.77
C VAL A 148 1.26 -7.67 20.45
N GLY A 149 0.89 -8.28 19.33
CA GLY A 149 -0.50 -8.28 18.87
C GLY A 149 -1.44 -9.06 19.76
N TYR A 150 -0.98 -10.19 20.27
CA TYR A 150 -1.81 -11.09 21.10
C TYR A 150 -1.99 -10.58 22.53
N GLN A 151 -1.02 -9.86 23.07
CA GLN A 151 -1.08 -9.31 24.43
C GLN A 151 -1.75 -7.91 24.46
N LEU A 152 -1.43 -7.01 23.51
CA LEU A 152 -2.04 -5.68 23.51
C LEU A 152 -3.49 -5.65 23.00
N SER A 153 -3.87 -6.51 22.05
CA SER A 153 -5.23 -6.46 21.49
C SER A 153 -6.31 -6.75 22.53
N PRO A 154 -6.18 -7.74 23.46
CA PRO A 154 -7.13 -7.96 24.53
C PRO A 154 -7.25 -6.78 25.49
N LEU A 155 -6.16 -6.06 25.77
CA LEU A 155 -6.20 -4.82 26.56
C LEU A 155 -7.09 -3.77 25.89
N LEU A 156 -6.93 -3.54 24.59
CA LEU A 156 -7.79 -2.63 23.81
C LEU A 156 -9.25 -3.09 23.84
N TRP A 157 -9.52 -4.40 23.84
CA TRP A 157 -10.90 -4.93 23.90
C TRP A 157 -11.53 -4.69 25.25
N LYS A 158 -10.77 -4.84 26.33
CA LYS A 158 -11.24 -4.59 27.71
C LYS A 158 -11.48 -3.09 27.95
N LYS A 159 -10.63 -2.23 27.40
CA LYS A 159 -10.61 -0.79 27.75
C LYS A 159 -11.33 0.11 26.75
N ILE A 160 -11.60 -0.34 25.53
CA ILE A 160 -12.26 0.46 24.48
C ILE A 160 -13.42 -0.33 23.85
N ARG A 161 -13.13 -1.29 22.95
CA ARG A 161 -14.15 -2.17 22.33
C ARG A 161 -13.51 -3.41 21.68
N ARG A 162 -14.31 -4.46 21.53
CA ARG A 162 -13.87 -5.68 20.82
C ARG A 162 -13.56 -5.43 19.35
N GLY A 163 -12.64 -6.22 18.79
CA GLY A 163 -12.28 -6.19 17.36
C GLY A 163 -11.15 -5.24 17.01
N LEU A 164 -10.62 -4.49 17.98
CA LEU A 164 -9.42 -3.66 17.80
C LEU A 164 -8.16 -4.54 17.79
N SER A 165 -7.10 -4.04 17.19
CA SER A 165 -5.78 -4.68 17.23
C SER A 165 -4.68 -3.64 17.44
N ALA A 166 -3.67 -4.01 18.19
CA ALA A 166 -2.41 -3.28 18.24
C ALA A 166 -1.31 -4.13 17.62
N GLY A 167 -0.34 -3.46 17.03
CA GLY A 167 0.84 -4.09 16.46
C GLY A 167 1.92 -3.04 16.28
N ARG A 168 3.15 -3.42 16.37
CA ARG A 168 4.30 -2.54 16.40
C ARG A 168 4.30 -1.54 15.22
N VAL A 169 4.38 -2.01 14.00
CA VAL A 169 4.43 -1.16 12.79
C VAL A 169 3.12 -0.39 12.56
N GLN A 170 1.97 -1.04 12.76
CA GLN A 170 0.66 -0.39 12.54
C GLN A 170 0.40 0.75 13.53
N SER A 171 0.84 0.62 14.79
CA SER A 171 0.63 1.65 15.81
C SER A 171 1.49 2.88 15.53
N VAL A 172 2.73 2.69 15.05
CA VAL A 172 3.58 3.80 14.61
C VAL A 172 3.01 4.50 13.37
N ALA A 173 2.54 3.75 12.37
CA ALA A 173 1.91 4.34 11.19
C ALA A 173 0.66 5.18 11.56
N MET A 174 -0.17 4.69 12.50
CA MET A 174 -1.31 5.44 13.03
C MET A 174 -0.85 6.70 13.78
N ARG A 175 0.20 6.60 14.60
CA ARG A 175 0.79 7.76 15.31
C ARG A 175 1.27 8.84 14.36
N LEU A 176 1.92 8.50 13.25
CA LEU A 176 2.34 9.47 12.23
C LEU A 176 1.13 10.26 11.69
N VAL A 177 0.02 9.58 11.40
CA VAL A 177 -1.22 10.25 10.94
C VAL A 177 -1.81 11.13 12.05
N ALA A 178 -1.87 10.63 13.30
CA ALA A 178 -2.39 11.40 14.44
C ALA A 178 -1.54 12.65 14.72
N GLN A 179 -0.22 12.52 14.66
CA GLN A 179 0.69 13.64 14.86
C GLN A 179 0.52 14.71 13.77
N ARG A 180 0.34 14.28 12.51
CA ARG A 180 0.08 15.20 11.40
C ARG A 180 -1.24 15.97 11.58
N GLU A 181 -2.29 15.33 12.05
CA GLU A 181 -3.56 16.04 12.37
C GLU A 181 -3.37 17.04 13.51
N LYS A 182 -2.55 16.70 14.52
CA LYS A 182 -2.19 17.64 15.60
C LYS A 182 -1.42 18.84 15.05
N GLU A 183 -0.39 18.62 14.23
CA GLU A 183 0.39 19.68 13.56
C GLU A 183 -0.52 20.63 12.75
N ILE A 184 -1.52 20.08 12.05
CA ILE A 184 -2.50 20.85 11.28
C ILE A 184 -3.42 21.64 12.21
N ALA A 185 -3.89 21.04 13.31
CA ALA A 185 -4.80 21.71 14.25
C ALA A 185 -4.13 22.82 15.05
N GLU A 186 -2.84 22.67 15.37
CA GLU A 186 -2.04 23.65 16.11
C GLU A 186 -1.37 24.69 15.21
N PHE A 187 -1.51 24.55 13.89
CA PHE A 187 -0.87 25.44 12.93
C PHE A 187 -1.49 26.82 12.96
N VAL A 188 -0.65 27.85 13.08
CA VAL A 188 -1.04 29.27 13.00
C VAL A 188 -0.53 29.84 11.68
N PRO A 189 -1.43 30.21 10.75
CA PRO A 189 -1.03 30.84 9.50
C PRO A 189 -0.28 32.14 9.75
N GLN A 190 0.85 32.30 9.10
CA GLN A 190 1.62 33.55 9.09
C GLN A 190 1.42 34.24 7.76
N GLU A 191 1.13 35.54 7.82
CA GLU A 191 1.00 36.41 6.67
C GLU A 191 2.38 36.68 6.08
N TYR A 192 2.50 36.67 4.76
CA TYR A 192 3.63 37.18 4.01
C TYR A 192 3.16 37.71 2.67
N TRP A 193 3.95 38.56 2.08
CA TRP A 193 3.62 39.23 0.82
C TRP A 193 4.69 38.93 -0.23
N THR A 194 4.25 38.82 -1.49
CA THR A 194 5.12 38.81 -2.65
C THR A 194 4.86 40.03 -3.48
N LEU A 195 5.90 40.57 -4.07
CA LEU A 195 5.82 41.71 -4.96
C LEU A 195 6.37 41.31 -6.34
N ASP A 196 5.53 41.35 -7.34
CA ASP A 196 5.88 41.13 -8.73
C ASP A 196 5.93 42.45 -9.46
N ALA A 197 6.95 42.63 -10.34
CA ALA A 197 7.04 43.75 -11.27
C ALA A 197 6.74 43.25 -12.68
N ASN A 198 5.74 43.81 -13.32
CA ASN A 198 5.49 43.64 -14.74
C ASN A 198 6.37 44.61 -15.50
N LEU A 199 7.30 44.08 -16.28
CA LEU A 199 8.34 44.80 -16.96
C LEU A 199 8.22 44.62 -18.47
N LYS A 200 8.63 45.62 -19.22
CA LYS A 200 8.65 45.61 -20.68
C LYS A 200 10.06 45.88 -21.19
N ASN A 201 10.54 45.01 -22.07
CA ASN A 201 11.84 45.20 -22.71
C ASN A 201 11.76 46.20 -23.86
N HIS A 202 12.91 46.57 -24.45
CA HIS A 202 12.97 47.51 -25.55
C HIS A 202 12.23 47.03 -26.81
N ALA A 203 12.06 45.74 -27.03
CA ALA A 203 11.27 45.16 -28.12
C ALA A 203 9.76 45.16 -27.87
N GLY A 204 9.30 45.66 -26.73
CA GLY A 204 7.89 45.71 -26.37
C GLY A 204 7.31 44.46 -25.75
N ALA A 205 8.12 43.44 -25.47
CA ALA A 205 7.67 42.22 -24.83
C ALA A 205 7.53 42.37 -23.30
N VAL A 206 6.38 41.98 -22.75
CA VAL A 206 6.09 42.06 -21.32
C VAL A 206 6.45 40.75 -20.62
N PHE A 207 7.05 40.85 -19.45
CA PHE A 207 7.41 39.74 -18.62
C PHE A 207 7.31 40.10 -17.13
N THR A 208 7.23 39.11 -16.23
CA THR A 208 7.10 39.33 -14.80
C THR A 208 8.40 38.96 -14.10
N ALA A 209 8.87 39.82 -13.19
CA ALA A 209 10.01 39.56 -12.32
C ALA A 209 9.60 39.66 -10.86
N HIS A 210 10.03 38.69 -10.07
CA HIS A 210 9.70 38.56 -8.64
C HIS A 210 10.71 39.35 -7.80
N TYR A 211 10.24 40.12 -6.83
CA TYR A 211 11.10 40.86 -5.90
C TYR A 211 11.96 39.88 -5.10
N TYR A 212 13.25 40.13 -5.06
CA TYR A 212 14.20 39.31 -4.33
C TYR A 212 14.62 39.95 -3.02
N GLY A 213 14.85 41.29 -3.03
CA GLY A 213 15.28 41.98 -1.83
C GLY A 213 16.10 43.25 -2.12
N LYS A 214 16.76 43.76 -1.08
CA LYS A 214 17.51 45.01 -1.07
C LYS A 214 18.98 44.77 -0.69
N ASP A 215 19.92 45.48 -1.26
CA ASP A 215 21.39 45.41 -1.00
C ASP A 215 21.95 43.96 -1.11
N GLY A 216 21.44 43.19 -2.09
CA GLY A 216 21.87 41.80 -2.32
C GLY A 216 21.37 40.78 -1.28
N LYS A 217 20.58 41.22 -0.29
CA LYS A 217 19.98 40.35 0.71
C LYS A 217 18.53 40.04 0.36
N LYS A 218 18.14 38.78 0.53
CA LYS A 218 16.75 38.35 0.36
C LYS A 218 15.88 39.04 1.40
N TYR A 219 14.77 39.62 0.97
CA TYR A 219 13.78 40.24 1.85
C TYR A 219 12.37 39.90 1.36
N GLU A 220 11.56 39.34 2.24
CA GLU A 220 10.15 39.00 2.01
C GLU A 220 9.31 39.94 2.89
N PRO A 221 8.48 40.83 2.30
CA PRO A 221 7.62 41.70 3.09
C PRO A 221 6.66 40.90 3.97
N SER A 222 6.48 41.32 5.21
CA SER A 222 5.64 40.62 6.21
C SER A 222 4.23 41.19 6.27
N SER A 223 3.98 42.32 5.66
CA SER A 223 2.71 43.05 5.70
C SER A 223 2.46 43.87 4.46
N GLN A 224 1.22 44.31 4.28
CA GLN A 224 0.86 45.25 3.24
C GLN A 224 1.66 46.57 3.37
N ALA A 225 1.86 47.06 4.60
CA ALA A 225 2.60 48.29 4.84
C ALA A 225 4.07 48.16 4.42
N ASP A 226 4.72 47.03 4.74
CA ASP A 226 6.09 46.76 4.28
C ASP A 226 6.19 46.66 2.76
N THR A 227 5.19 46.06 2.12
CA THR A 227 5.14 45.96 0.65
C THR A 227 4.97 47.31 0.01
N GLN A 228 4.09 48.16 0.59
CA GLN A 228 3.88 49.52 0.12
C GLN A 228 5.15 50.37 0.28
N ALA A 229 5.84 50.26 1.42
CA ALA A 229 7.12 50.98 1.63
C ALA A 229 8.17 50.58 0.58
N VAL A 230 8.27 49.30 0.21
CA VAL A 230 9.15 48.83 -0.87
C VAL A 230 8.74 49.43 -2.23
N MET A 231 7.44 49.47 -2.50
CA MET A 231 6.92 50.08 -3.75
C MET A 231 7.19 51.57 -3.81
N ASP A 232 7.05 52.27 -2.70
CA ASP A 232 7.32 53.73 -2.58
C ASP A 232 8.82 54.02 -2.81
N GLU A 233 9.74 53.20 -2.26
CA GLU A 233 11.17 53.29 -2.50
C GLU A 233 11.54 53.03 -3.98
N LEU A 234 10.77 52.20 -4.66
CA LEU A 234 10.98 51.84 -6.07
C LEU A 234 10.41 52.85 -7.04
N GLN A 235 9.56 53.78 -6.58
CA GLN A 235 8.87 54.72 -7.44
C GLN A 235 9.88 55.69 -8.11
N GLY A 236 9.83 55.72 -9.44
CA GLY A 236 10.70 56.60 -10.23
C GLY A 236 12.13 56.09 -10.41
N LEU A 237 12.50 54.97 -9.86
CA LEU A 237 13.83 54.38 -10.11
C LEU A 237 13.89 53.71 -11.51
N PRO A 238 15.02 53.84 -12.21
CA PRO A 238 15.22 53.13 -13.45
C PRO A 238 15.44 51.63 -13.19
N PHE A 239 14.81 50.78 -14.00
CA PHE A 239 15.00 49.36 -13.99
C PHE A 239 15.99 48.95 -15.10
N ALA A 240 16.98 48.12 -14.76
CA ALA A 240 17.95 47.63 -15.72
C ALA A 240 18.35 46.18 -15.42
N VAL A 241 18.63 45.41 -16.43
CA VAL A 241 19.13 44.05 -16.34
C VAL A 241 20.56 44.07 -15.78
N LYS A 242 20.77 43.55 -14.57
CA LYS A 242 22.10 43.48 -13.92
C LYS A 242 22.92 42.29 -14.41
N SER A 243 22.28 41.14 -14.62
CA SER A 243 22.96 39.93 -15.10
C SER A 243 22.02 38.98 -15.79
N VAL A 244 22.50 38.28 -16.80
CA VAL A 244 21.81 37.21 -17.52
C VAL A 244 22.66 35.95 -17.45
N LYS A 245 22.24 34.95 -16.70
CA LYS A 245 22.96 33.68 -16.57
C LYS A 245 22.25 32.61 -17.38
N ARG A 246 22.91 32.08 -18.40
CA ARG A 246 22.45 30.94 -19.20
C ARG A 246 23.26 29.72 -18.83
N ALA A 247 22.56 28.57 -18.59
CA ALA A 247 23.22 27.33 -18.27
C ALA A 247 22.37 26.12 -18.69
N ASP A 248 23.05 25.14 -19.27
CA ASP A 248 22.42 23.84 -19.51
C ASP A 248 22.27 23.09 -18.17
N LYS A 249 21.03 22.99 -17.67
CA LYS A 249 20.69 22.20 -16.48
C LYS A 249 20.37 20.77 -16.88
N GLN A 250 21.12 19.82 -16.35
CA GLN A 250 20.85 18.41 -16.55
C GLN A 250 19.98 17.86 -15.42
N ARG A 251 18.90 17.13 -15.77
CA ARG A 251 18.09 16.35 -14.84
C ARG A 251 18.32 14.87 -15.09
N SER A 252 18.77 14.16 -14.07
CA SER A 252 18.99 12.72 -14.13
C SER A 252 17.67 11.95 -13.89
N PRO A 253 17.50 10.79 -14.53
CA PRO A 253 16.34 9.95 -14.26
C PRO A 253 16.39 9.38 -12.84
N ALA A 254 15.21 9.15 -12.30
CA ALA A 254 15.08 8.46 -11.03
C ALA A 254 15.43 6.96 -11.18
N PRO A 255 15.85 6.27 -10.09
CA PRO A 255 16.18 4.84 -10.10
C PRO A 255 14.99 3.96 -10.52
N PRO A 256 15.22 2.70 -10.92
CA PRO A 256 14.14 1.73 -11.09
C PRO A 256 13.36 1.55 -9.78
N PHE A 257 12.19 0.95 -9.84
CA PHE A 257 11.32 0.83 -8.68
C PHE A 257 11.86 -0.14 -7.62
N THR A 258 11.75 0.30 -6.36
CA THR A 258 11.62 -0.56 -5.19
C THR A 258 10.14 -0.80 -4.88
N THR A 259 9.82 -1.68 -3.92
CA THR A 259 8.44 -1.89 -3.46
C THR A 259 7.78 -0.59 -3.00
N SER A 260 8.50 0.22 -2.24
CA SER A 260 8.00 1.49 -1.72
C SER A 260 7.70 2.49 -2.84
N THR A 261 8.65 2.74 -3.73
CA THR A 261 8.50 3.70 -4.81
C THR A 261 7.45 3.26 -5.84
N LEU A 262 7.31 1.94 -6.09
CA LEU A 262 6.23 1.41 -6.92
C LEU A 262 4.85 1.67 -6.31
N GLN A 263 4.69 1.45 -5.01
CA GLN A 263 3.42 1.72 -4.32
C GLN A 263 3.08 3.21 -4.33
N GLN A 264 4.08 4.07 -4.15
CA GLN A 264 3.92 5.52 -4.21
C GLN A 264 3.45 5.99 -5.58
N GLU A 265 4.16 5.61 -6.64
CA GLU A 265 3.83 6.04 -8.01
C GLU A 265 2.53 5.40 -8.53
N ALA A 266 2.25 4.15 -8.19
CA ALA A 266 0.97 3.54 -8.53
C ALA A 266 -0.21 4.23 -7.81
N SER A 267 0.00 4.73 -6.60
CA SER A 267 -1.00 5.54 -5.89
C SER A 267 -1.22 6.88 -6.59
N ARG A 268 -0.16 7.59 -6.97
CA ARG A 268 -0.23 8.90 -7.63
C ARG A 268 -0.79 8.82 -9.05
N LYS A 269 -0.17 8.03 -9.93
CA LYS A 269 -0.50 7.96 -11.37
C LYS A 269 -1.70 7.09 -11.70
N LEU A 270 -1.91 6.01 -10.94
CA LEU A 270 -2.92 4.99 -11.27
C LEU A 270 -4.08 4.97 -10.28
N ASN A 271 -4.02 5.76 -9.21
CA ASN A 271 -4.98 5.76 -8.11
C ASN A 271 -5.23 4.33 -7.56
N MET A 272 -4.15 3.55 -7.44
CA MET A 272 -4.16 2.20 -6.90
C MET A 272 -3.77 2.21 -5.43
N THR A 273 -4.51 1.49 -4.58
CA THR A 273 -4.09 1.28 -3.19
C THR A 273 -2.84 0.40 -3.12
N PRO A 274 -1.98 0.53 -2.10
CA PRO A 274 -0.78 -0.27 -1.94
C PRO A 274 -1.06 -1.78 -2.02
N ARG A 275 -2.12 -2.25 -1.35
CA ARG A 275 -2.56 -3.65 -1.39
C ARG A 275 -2.92 -4.10 -2.80
N ARG A 276 -3.59 -3.24 -3.59
CA ARG A 276 -3.96 -3.59 -4.96
C ARG A 276 -2.76 -3.61 -5.89
N THR A 277 -1.85 -2.65 -5.73
CA THR A 277 -0.59 -2.60 -6.47
C THR A 277 0.19 -3.90 -6.29
N MET A 278 0.39 -4.33 -5.03
CA MET A 278 1.12 -5.57 -4.76
C MET A 278 0.42 -6.82 -5.28
N ALA A 279 -0.92 -6.87 -5.20
CA ALA A 279 -1.66 -8.01 -5.75
C ALA A 279 -1.56 -8.13 -7.27
N ILE A 280 -1.46 -7.02 -7.99
CA ILE A 280 -1.26 -7.01 -9.45
C ILE A 280 0.20 -7.32 -9.79
N ALA A 281 1.15 -6.74 -9.06
CA ALA A 281 2.58 -7.03 -9.23
C ALA A 281 2.87 -8.52 -9.04
N GLN A 282 2.26 -9.16 -8.03
CA GLN A 282 2.36 -10.62 -7.82
C GLN A 282 1.87 -11.41 -9.06
N GLN A 283 0.76 -11.00 -9.67
CA GLN A 283 0.26 -11.65 -10.89
C GLN A 283 1.22 -11.50 -12.07
N LEU A 284 1.81 -10.31 -12.25
CA LEU A 284 2.78 -10.05 -13.31
C LEU A 284 4.09 -10.85 -13.10
N TYR A 285 4.51 -11.02 -11.85
CA TYR A 285 5.68 -11.84 -11.51
C TYR A 285 5.44 -13.34 -11.70
N GLU A 286 4.29 -13.86 -11.21
CA GLU A 286 3.99 -15.30 -11.25
C GLU A 286 3.74 -15.84 -12.66
N GLY A 287 3.33 -14.98 -13.58
CA GLY A 287 3.15 -15.28 -14.98
C GLY A 287 1.74 -14.98 -15.50
N VAL A 288 1.73 -14.46 -16.70
CA VAL A 288 0.53 -14.16 -17.50
C VAL A 288 0.67 -14.85 -18.85
N ASP A 289 -0.45 -15.33 -19.41
CA ASP A 289 -0.44 -15.92 -20.74
C ASP A 289 -0.31 -14.80 -21.78
N ILE A 290 0.79 -14.78 -22.54
CA ILE A 290 1.09 -13.82 -23.60
C ILE A 290 1.03 -14.54 -24.94
N THR A 291 0.33 -13.95 -25.90
CA THR A 291 0.16 -14.50 -27.25
C THR A 291 1.52 -14.66 -27.95
N GLY A 292 1.84 -15.86 -28.40
CA GLY A 292 3.12 -16.20 -29.04
C GLY A 292 4.20 -16.67 -28.05
N GLU A 293 4.20 -16.20 -26.80
CA GLU A 293 5.22 -16.52 -25.78
C GLU A 293 4.75 -17.59 -24.76
N GLY A 294 3.45 -17.78 -24.65
CA GLY A 294 2.86 -18.63 -23.63
C GLY A 294 2.75 -17.95 -22.26
N THR A 295 2.86 -18.72 -21.16
CA THR A 295 2.81 -18.14 -19.80
C THR A 295 4.20 -17.69 -19.40
N VAL A 296 4.39 -16.38 -19.15
CA VAL A 296 5.68 -15.76 -18.78
C VAL A 296 5.51 -14.82 -17.60
N GLY A 297 6.50 -14.76 -16.70
CA GLY A 297 6.62 -13.72 -15.68
C GLY A 297 7.12 -12.43 -16.35
N LEU A 298 6.32 -11.36 -16.24
CA LEU A 298 6.61 -10.10 -16.93
C LEU A 298 7.51 -9.15 -16.15
N ILE A 299 7.66 -9.35 -14.83
CA ILE A 299 8.49 -8.50 -13.98
C ILE A 299 9.34 -9.34 -13.02
N THR A 300 10.40 -8.74 -12.51
CA THR A 300 11.20 -9.28 -11.42
C THR A 300 10.41 -9.31 -10.11
N TYR A 301 10.95 -9.96 -9.10
CA TYR A 301 10.34 -10.08 -7.79
C TYR A 301 10.04 -8.70 -7.17
N MET A 302 8.78 -8.50 -6.76
CA MET A 302 8.26 -7.16 -6.43
C MET A 302 8.43 -6.76 -4.95
N ARG A 303 8.89 -7.64 -4.06
CA ARG A 303 9.20 -7.29 -2.66
C ARG A 303 10.70 -7.09 -2.51
N THR A 304 11.17 -5.92 -2.88
CA THR A 304 12.59 -5.56 -2.86
C THR A 304 12.79 -4.09 -2.50
N ASP A 305 13.85 -3.80 -1.83
CA ASP A 305 14.40 -2.46 -1.61
C ASP A 305 15.72 -2.23 -2.36
N SER A 306 16.16 -3.22 -3.14
CA SER A 306 17.34 -3.15 -3.99
C SER A 306 17.10 -2.27 -5.22
N LEU A 307 18.15 -1.57 -5.64
CA LEU A 307 18.22 -0.82 -6.89
C LEU A 307 19.14 -1.48 -7.91
N ARG A 308 19.66 -2.67 -7.60
CA ARG A 308 20.55 -3.42 -8.47
C ARG A 308 19.83 -3.86 -9.75
N ILE A 309 20.54 -3.84 -10.86
CA ILE A 309 20.09 -4.33 -12.16
C ILE A 309 21.17 -5.28 -12.67
N SER A 310 20.79 -6.44 -13.21
CA SER A 310 21.73 -7.37 -13.82
C SER A 310 22.36 -6.77 -15.08
N VAL A 311 23.55 -7.23 -15.44
CA VAL A 311 24.28 -6.79 -16.64
C VAL A 311 23.49 -7.12 -17.90
N GLU A 312 22.82 -8.28 -17.90
CA GLU A 312 21.97 -8.72 -19.01
C GLU A 312 20.79 -7.78 -19.23
N ALA A 313 20.11 -7.39 -18.15
CA ALA A 313 18.99 -6.47 -18.23
C ALA A 313 19.41 -5.06 -18.66
N GLN A 314 20.62 -4.61 -18.27
CA GLN A 314 21.18 -3.36 -18.75
C GLN A 314 21.48 -3.40 -20.27
N ALA A 315 22.04 -4.50 -20.77
CA ALA A 315 22.30 -4.69 -22.20
C ALA A 315 20.98 -4.70 -23.00
N GLN A 316 19.98 -5.48 -22.55
CA GLN A 316 18.66 -5.49 -23.19
C GLN A 316 17.99 -4.10 -23.19
N ALA A 317 18.13 -3.33 -22.10
CA ALA A 317 17.61 -1.96 -22.05
C ALA A 317 18.34 -1.05 -23.05
N GLN A 318 19.66 -1.19 -23.20
CA GLN A 318 20.46 -0.48 -24.21
C GLN A 318 19.93 -0.75 -25.62
N ASP A 319 19.73 -2.02 -25.97
CA ASP A 319 19.23 -2.42 -27.28
C ASP A 319 17.85 -1.78 -27.57
N VAL A 320 16.93 -1.81 -26.59
CA VAL A 320 15.60 -1.19 -26.73
C VAL A 320 15.69 0.33 -26.85
N ILE A 321 16.55 0.98 -26.06
CA ILE A 321 16.72 2.45 -26.09
C ILE A 321 17.29 2.86 -27.45
N CYS A 322 18.38 2.22 -27.86
CA CYS A 322 19.08 2.59 -29.12
C CYS A 322 18.20 2.33 -30.35
N SER A 323 17.46 1.22 -30.37
CA SER A 323 16.58 0.89 -31.51
C SER A 323 15.35 1.78 -31.61
N ARG A 324 14.74 2.20 -30.48
CA ARG A 324 13.48 2.95 -30.49
C ARG A 324 13.66 4.48 -30.46
N TYR A 325 14.68 4.97 -29.75
CA TYR A 325 14.88 6.39 -29.50
C TYR A 325 16.17 6.92 -30.12
N GLY A 326 17.10 6.06 -30.49
CA GLY A 326 18.40 6.41 -31.07
C GLY A 326 19.53 6.47 -30.04
N GLN A 327 20.77 6.38 -30.53
CA GLN A 327 21.99 6.28 -29.73
C GLN A 327 22.17 7.44 -28.73
N SER A 328 21.73 8.65 -29.08
CA SER A 328 21.83 9.84 -28.21
C SER A 328 21.01 9.72 -26.91
N TYR A 329 20.01 8.86 -26.88
CA TYR A 329 19.17 8.62 -25.69
C TYR A 329 19.79 7.61 -24.72
N TYR A 330 20.87 6.92 -25.07
CA TYR A 330 21.63 6.09 -24.18
C TYR A 330 22.84 6.85 -23.62
N PRO A 331 23.12 6.80 -22.29
CA PRO A 331 24.25 7.51 -21.71
C PRO A 331 25.60 6.89 -22.14
N ALA A 332 26.69 7.65 -22.08
CA ALA A 332 28.02 7.17 -22.44
C ALA A 332 28.50 5.94 -21.64
N ALA A 333 27.99 5.75 -20.44
CA ALA A 333 28.24 4.58 -19.60
C ALA A 333 26.92 4.12 -18.97
N ALA A 334 26.77 2.80 -18.79
CA ALA A 334 25.61 2.22 -18.10
C ALA A 334 25.42 2.84 -16.72
N ARG A 335 24.16 3.12 -16.37
CA ARG A 335 23.84 3.73 -15.07
C ARG A 335 23.89 2.70 -13.97
N VAL A 336 24.56 3.07 -12.89
CA VAL A 336 24.58 2.29 -11.64
C VAL A 336 23.95 3.12 -10.53
N TYR A 337 22.98 2.53 -9.85
CA TYR A 337 22.31 3.15 -8.70
C TYR A 337 22.83 2.52 -7.42
N LYS A 338 23.20 3.36 -6.46
CA LYS A 338 23.65 2.88 -5.14
C LYS A 338 22.43 2.43 -4.34
N THR A 339 22.45 1.18 -3.92
CA THR A 339 21.48 0.64 -2.97
C THR A 339 21.78 1.19 -1.57
N LYS A 340 20.75 1.40 -0.76
CA LYS A 340 20.93 1.82 0.64
C LYS A 340 21.69 0.72 1.42
N ALA A 341 22.55 1.12 2.34
CA ALA A 341 23.21 0.16 3.23
C ALA A 341 22.17 -0.64 4.03
N GLY A 342 22.27 -1.98 4.02
CA GLY A 342 21.33 -2.88 4.68
C GLY A 342 20.14 -3.34 3.80
N ALA A 343 20.10 -2.96 2.50
CA ALA A 343 19.18 -3.58 1.56
C ALA A 343 19.68 -4.97 1.17
N GLN A 344 18.73 -5.86 0.85
CA GLN A 344 19.04 -7.23 0.44
C GLN A 344 19.75 -7.24 -0.93
N ASP A 345 21.08 -7.38 -0.92
CA ASP A 345 21.90 -7.40 -2.15
C ASP A 345 21.59 -8.57 -3.10
N ALA A 346 20.94 -9.62 -2.58
CA ALA A 346 20.52 -10.77 -3.40
C ALA A 346 19.37 -10.44 -4.37
N HIS A 347 18.60 -9.37 -4.11
CA HIS A 347 17.49 -8.97 -4.94
C HIS A 347 17.90 -7.98 -6.03
N GLU A 348 17.07 -7.90 -7.08
CA GLU A 348 17.10 -6.84 -8.07
C GLU A 348 15.97 -5.84 -7.86
N ALA A 349 16.10 -4.67 -8.51
CA ALA A 349 15.01 -3.70 -8.61
C ALA A 349 13.81 -4.27 -9.38
N ILE A 350 12.64 -3.69 -9.19
CA ILE A 350 11.44 -4.08 -9.94
C ILE A 350 11.55 -3.55 -11.36
N ARG A 351 11.69 -4.47 -12.32
CA ARG A 351 11.86 -4.20 -13.74
C ARG A 351 11.09 -5.21 -14.60
N PRO A 352 10.86 -4.95 -15.90
CA PRO A 352 10.43 -6.00 -16.81
C PRO A 352 11.48 -7.10 -16.86
N SER A 353 11.05 -8.37 -16.94
CA SER A 353 11.95 -9.51 -17.15
C SER A 353 12.57 -9.48 -18.55
N ASP A 354 11.80 -9.01 -19.54
CA ASP A 354 12.26 -8.72 -20.88
C ASP A 354 11.76 -7.34 -21.33
N PRO A 355 12.62 -6.32 -21.45
CA PRO A 355 12.22 -5.00 -21.91
C PRO A 355 11.79 -4.95 -23.38
N ALA A 356 12.10 -5.96 -24.18
CA ALA A 356 11.62 -6.06 -25.56
C ALA A 356 10.11 -6.35 -25.64
N LEU A 357 9.53 -6.96 -24.61
CA LEU A 357 8.07 -7.11 -24.46
C LEU A 357 7.45 -5.77 -24.04
N THR A 358 7.26 -4.90 -25.03
CA THR A 358 6.74 -3.55 -24.76
C THR A 358 5.29 -3.56 -24.29
N PRO A 359 4.86 -2.53 -23.53
CA PRO A 359 3.49 -2.44 -23.06
C PRO A 359 2.44 -2.54 -24.19
N GLU A 360 2.75 -2.00 -25.37
CA GLU A 360 1.87 -2.01 -26.53
C GLU A 360 1.66 -3.44 -27.07
N GLN A 361 2.72 -4.25 -27.10
CA GLN A 361 2.67 -5.64 -27.58
C GLN A 361 1.83 -6.53 -26.67
N VAL A 362 1.99 -6.40 -25.35
CA VAL A 362 1.28 -7.24 -24.36
C VAL A 362 -0.10 -6.71 -23.97
N LYS A 363 -0.54 -5.57 -24.52
CA LYS A 363 -1.78 -4.89 -24.16
C LYS A 363 -3.02 -5.76 -24.33
N GLY A 364 -3.06 -6.58 -25.37
CA GLY A 364 -4.20 -7.46 -25.70
C GLY A 364 -4.40 -8.60 -24.69
N ASP A 365 -3.30 -9.03 -24.05
CA ASP A 365 -3.26 -10.19 -23.16
C ASP A 365 -3.43 -9.79 -21.68
N LEU A 366 -3.25 -8.51 -21.35
CA LEU A 366 -3.33 -7.99 -20.01
C LEU A 366 -4.70 -7.39 -19.69
N THR A 367 -5.13 -7.57 -18.45
CA THR A 367 -6.24 -6.77 -17.92
C THR A 367 -5.85 -5.30 -17.86
N GLY A 368 -6.83 -4.38 -17.88
CA GLY A 368 -6.55 -2.95 -17.85
C GLY A 368 -5.72 -2.47 -16.65
N GLU A 369 -5.77 -3.17 -15.50
CA GLU A 369 -4.95 -2.85 -14.34
C GLU A 369 -3.53 -3.42 -14.46
N GLN A 370 -3.40 -4.65 -14.94
CA GLN A 370 -2.10 -5.27 -15.23
C GLN A 370 -1.34 -4.46 -16.28
N TYR A 371 -2.00 -4.06 -17.37
CA TYR A 371 -1.41 -3.21 -18.40
C TYR A 371 -0.90 -1.88 -17.85
N ARG A 372 -1.72 -1.18 -17.05
CA ARG A 372 -1.31 0.12 -16.49
C ARG A 372 -0.11 -0.01 -15.54
N LEU A 373 -0.09 -1.05 -14.69
CA LEU A 373 1.01 -1.28 -13.77
C LEU A 373 2.26 -1.73 -14.51
N TYR A 374 2.14 -2.65 -15.49
CA TYR A 374 3.27 -3.08 -16.31
C TYR A 374 3.88 -1.91 -17.08
N ARG A 375 3.04 -1.08 -17.73
CA ARG A 375 3.50 0.12 -18.42
C ARG A 375 4.24 1.06 -17.48
N LEU A 376 3.77 1.26 -16.25
CA LEU A 376 4.43 2.09 -15.26
C LEU A 376 5.83 1.54 -14.92
N ILE A 377 5.94 0.24 -14.66
CA ILE A 377 7.20 -0.44 -14.33
C ILE A 377 8.17 -0.39 -15.53
N TRP A 378 7.68 -0.72 -16.71
CA TRP A 378 8.47 -0.71 -17.95
C TRP A 378 9.03 0.68 -18.27
N SER A 379 8.16 1.70 -18.25
CA SER A 379 8.55 3.07 -18.55
C SER A 379 9.57 3.61 -17.54
N ARG A 380 9.39 3.33 -16.25
CA ARG A 380 10.34 3.75 -15.20
C ARG A 380 11.69 3.05 -15.34
N PHE A 381 11.69 1.75 -15.61
CA PHE A 381 12.92 0.99 -15.82
C PHE A 381 13.70 1.52 -17.04
N LEU A 382 13.03 1.66 -18.18
CA LEU A 382 13.69 2.14 -19.40
C LEU A 382 14.25 3.56 -19.19
N ALA A 383 13.45 4.47 -18.65
CA ALA A 383 13.87 5.83 -18.31
C ALA A 383 15.08 5.86 -17.38
N SER A 384 15.15 4.95 -16.41
CA SER A 384 16.29 4.83 -15.49
C SER A 384 17.61 4.52 -16.19
N GLN A 385 17.57 3.91 -17.38
CA GLN A 385 18.76 3.57 -18.17
C GLN A 385 19.07 4.58 -19.29
N MET A 386 18.23 5.61 -19.46
CA MET A 386 18.37 6.63 -20.52
C MET A 386 19.28 7.79 -20.10
N ALA A 387 19.67 8.60 -21.10
CA ALA A 387 20.44 9.82 -20.92
C ALA A 387 19.64 10.88 -20.13
N ASN A 388 20.37 11.84 -19.54
CA ASN A 388 19.76 12.95 -18.82
C ASN A 388 18.90 13.81 -19.75
N ALA A 389 17.84 14.37 -19.22
CA ALA A 389 17.17 15.49 -19.86
C ALA A 389 18.02 16.75 -19.69
N VAL A 390 18.11 17.58 -20.73
CA VAL A 390 18.86 18.84 -20.72
C VAL A 390 17.89 19.98 -20.94
N TYR A 391 17.95 20.95 -20.06
CA TYR A 391 17.15 22.16 -20.13
C TYR A 391 18.07 23.35 -20.31
N ASP A 392 17.76 24.22 -21.29
CA ASP A 392 18.34 25.53 -21.36
C ASP A 392 17.65 26.43 -20.33
N SER A 393 18.38 26.84 -19.32
CA SER A 393 17.87 27.60 -18.16
C SER A 393 18.45 29.00 -18.20
N VAL A 394 17.58 30.00 -18.25
CA VAL A 394 17.95 31.44 -18.20
C VAL A 394 17.50 31.98 -16.84
N SER A 395 18.39 32.64 -16.13
CA SER A 395 18.08 33.34 -14.89
C SER A 395 18.56 34.78 -15.02
N VAL A 396 17.66 35.73 -14.86
CA VAL A 396 17.89 37.15 -15.02
C VAL A 396 17.72 37.85 -13.68
N GLU A 397 18.67 38.70 -13.33
CA GLU A 397 18.58 39.63 -12.22
C GLU A 397 18.42 41.04 -12.73
N ILE A 398 17.38 41.73 -12.28
CA ILE A 398 17.03 43.10 -12.67
C ILE A 398 17.19 43.96 -11.42
N GLY A 399 17.82 45.11 -11.62
CA GLY A 399 18.02 46.07 -10.52
C GLY A 399 17.22 47.33 -10.71
N ALA A 400 16.78 47.88 -9.56
CA ALA A 400 16.23 49.22 -9.44
C ALA A 400 16.83 49.88 -8.19
N GLY A 401 17.86 50.72 -8.36
CA GLY A 401 18.64 51.24 -7.24
C GLY A 401 19.31 50.11 -6.43
N ALA A 402 19.01 50.06 -5.11
CA ALA A 402 19.48 49.05 -4.18
C ALA A 402 18.67 47.76 -4.27
N HIS A 403 17.48 47.77 -4.88
CA HIS A 403 16.59 46.64 -4.99
C HIS A 403 16.92 45.73 -6.14
N SER A 404 16.54 44.45 -5.98
CA SER A 404 16.70 43.46 -7.04
C SER A 404 15.45 42.61 -7.20
N PHE A 405 15.17 42.26 -8.47
CA PHE A 405 14.12 41.37 -8.92
C PHE A 405 14.75 40.20 -9.67
N ARG A 406 14.11 39.07 -9.68
CA ARG A 406 14.57 37.89 -10.39
C ARG A 406 13.45 37.24 -11.20
N CYS A 407 13.81 36.83 -12.40
CA CYS A 407 12.97 35.96 -13.22
C CYS A 407 13.81 34.83 -13.82
N SER A 408 13.18 33.72 -14.09
CA SER A 408 13.84 32.56 -14.70
C SER A 408 12.89 31.85 -15.64
N ALA A 409 13.42 31.30 -16.71
CA ALA A 409 12.74 30.43 -17.62
C ALA A 409 13.62 29.21 -17.90
N SER A 410 12.96 28.09 -18.23
CA SER A 410 13.64 26.85 -18.54
C SER A 410 12.96 26.23 -19.75
N SER A 411 13.66 25.98 -20.81
CA SER A 411 13.15 25.31 -22.01
C SER A 411 13.80 23.95 -22.20
N LEU A 412 13.03 22.96 -22.64
CA LEU A 412 13.54 21.62 -22.90
C LEU A 412 14.45 21.64 -24.18
N LYS A 413 15.75 21.43 -24.00
CA LYS A 413 16.72 21.32 -25.07
C LYS A 413 16.88 19.91 -25.59
N PHE A 414 16.90 18.93 -24.70
CA PHE A 414 16.96 17.51 -25.02
C PHE A 414 16.11 16.71 -24.03
N ALA A 415 15.16 15.95 -24.57
CA ALA A 415 14.20 15.23 -23.75
C ALA A 415 14.84 14.13 -22.87
N GLY A 416 15.87 13.44 -23.38
CA GLY A 416 16.47 12.33 -22.66
C GLY A 416 15.41 11.35 -22.14
N TYR A 417 15.50 10.98 -20.86
CA TYR A 417 14.57 10.03 -20.22
C TYR A 417 13.10 10.52 -20.16
N THR A 418 12.86 11.84 -20.21
CA THR A 418 11.48 12.39 -20.13
C THR A 418 10.65 12.04 -21.37
N ALA A 419 11.28 11.63 -22.47
CA ALA A 419 10.56 11.07 -23.62
C ALA A 419 9.76 9.81 -23.30
N VAL A 420 10.10 9.10 -22.21
CA VAL A 420 9.44 7.84 -21.79
C VAL A 420 8.70 7.99 -20.49
N TYR A 421 9.24 8.75 -19.54
CA TYR A 421 8.71 8.79 -18.18
C TYR A 421 9.04 10.09 -17.45
N GLU A 422 8.02 10.66 -16.84
CA GLU A 422 8.17 11.74 -15.86
C GLU A 422 7.63 11.27 -14.50
N GLU A 423 8.32 11.64 -13.42
CA GLU A 423 7.91 11.33 -12.07
C GLU A 423 6.80 12.27 -11.60
N SER A 424 5.81 11.72 -10.86
CA SER A 424 4.76 12.55 -10.27
C SER A 424 5.30 13.32 -9.07
N ARG A 425 4.90 14.58 -8.95
CA ARG A 425 5.12 15.38 -7.74
C ARG A 425 3.93 15.24 -6.78
N ASP A 426 4.18 15.37 -5.47
CA ASP A 426 3.11 15.37 -4.46
C ASP A 426 2.32 16.69 -4.46
N ASP A 427 2.94 17.77 -4.96
CA ASP A 427 2.33 19.09 -5.12
C ASP A 427 1.79 19.24 -6.53
N ASP A 428 0.47 19.47 -6.63
CA ASP A 428 -0.25 19.71 -7.89
C ASP A 428 0.05 21.13 -8.48
N LYS A 429 1.08 21.82 -7.98
CA LYS A 429 1.49 23.12 -8.53
C LYS A 429 2.34 22.86 -9.78
N GLU A 430 1.70 22.87 -10.93
CA GLU A 430 2.39 23.15 -12.17
C GLU A 430 2.90 24.60 -12.09
N GLU A 431 4.19 24.77 -11.87
CA GLU A 431 4.86 26.03 -12.15
C GLU A 431 4.77 26.24 -13.66
N LYS A 432 3.77 26.99 -14.09
CA LYS A 432 3.72 27.50 -15.46
C LYS A 432 4.85 28.51 -15.58
N GLU A 433 6.02 28.07 -16.02
CA GLU A 433 7.09 28.97 -16.40
C GLU A 433 6.59 29.83 -17.58
N SER A 434 6.43 31.13 -17.35
CA SER A 434 6.12 32.06 -18.43
C SER A 434 7.33 32.19 -19.35
N PRO A 435 7.15 32.22 -20.67
CA PRO A 435 8.26 32.43 -21.57
C PRO A 435 8.91 33.79 -21.27
N LEU A 436 10.23 33.78 -21.11
CA LEU A 436 11.02 34.99 -20.91
C LEU A 436 11.50 35.50 -22.24
N PRO A 437 11.34 36.81 -22.56
CA PRO A 437 11.90 37.39 -23.77
C PRO A 437 13.43 37.40 -23.75
N GLU A 438 14.07 37.60 -24.89
CA GLU A 438 15.50 37.79 -24.91
C GLU A 438 15.84 39.12 -24.23
N LEU A 439 16.74 39.02 -23.25
CA LEU A 439 17.22 40.16 -22.45
C LEU A 439 18.74 40.18 -22.49
N ALA A 440 19.32 41.39 -22.56
CA ALA A 440 20.77 41.60 -22.53
C ALA A 440 21.21 42.29 -21.24
N GLU A 441 22.43 42.02 -20.78
CA GLU A 441 23.01 42.72 -19.62
C GLU A 441 23.15 44.21 -19.92
N GLY A 442 22.75 45.05 -18.97
CA GLY A 442 22.70 46.48 -19.10
C GLY A 442 21.47 47.04 -19.83
N GLU A 443 20.59 46.20 -20.35
CA GLU A 443 19.35 46.62 -20.99
C GLU A 443 18.42 47.31 -20.00
N SER A 444 17.91 48.49 -20.37
CA SER A 444 16.90 49.21 -19.62
C SER A 444 15.53 48.59 -19.90
N VAL A 445 14.78 48.37 -18.87
CA VAL A 445 13.42 47.83 -18.95
C VAL A 445 12.43 48.78 -18.29
N THR A 446 11.24 48.90 -18.85
CA THR A 446 10.23 49.81 -18.37
C THR A 446 9.29 49.12 -17.43
N LEU A 447 9.07 49.72 -16.28
CA LEU A 447 8.04 49.23 -15.33
C LEU A 447 6.66 49.61 -15.86
N GLU A 448 5.79 48.60 -16.09
CA GLU A 448 4.38 48.81 -16.41
C GLU A 448 3.50 48.91 -15.15
N GLY A 449 3.90 48.18 -14.09
CA GLY A 449 3.20 48.22 -12.81
C GLY A 449 3.68 47.14 -11.84
N PHE A 450 3.32 47.31 -10.58
CA PHE A 450 3.55 46.29 -9.54
C PHE A 450 2.29 45.48 -9.28
N ALA A 451 2.48 44.20 -8.94
CA ALA A 451 1.44 43.27 -8.52
C ALA A 451 1.75 42.70 -7.13
N PRO A 452 1.38 43.42 -6.06
CA PRO A 452 1.53 42.92 -4.71
C PRO A 452 0.48 41.81 -4.45
N SER A 453 0.89 40.71 -3.80
CA SER A 453 0.01 39.61 -3.49
C SER A 453 0.16 39.15 -2.03
N GLN A 454 -0.95 39.06 -1.34
CA GLN A 454 -1.03 38.57 0.05
C GLN A 454 -1.06 37.06 0.06
N HIS A 455 -0.29 36.46 0.92
CA HIS A 455 -0.24 35.02 1.13
C HIS A 455 -0.26 34.70 2.63
N PHE A 456 -0.69 33.49 2.92
CA PHE A 456 -0.58 32.91 4.26
C PHE A 456 0.11 31.57 4.15
N THR A 457 1.03 31.30 5.08
CA THR A 457 1.64 29.98 5.19
C THR A 457 0.54 28.92 5.37
N GLN A 458 0.71 27.76 4.77
CA GLN A 458 -0.24 26.67 4.81
C GLN A 458 0.21 25.59 5.81
N PRO A 459 -0.72 24.93 6.51
CA PRO A 459 -0.37 23.79 7.36
C PRO A 459 0.27 22.67 6.52
N PRO A 460 1.04 21.78 7.16
CA PRO A 460 1.60 20.64 6.46
C PRO A 460 0.49 19.77 5.86
N ALA A 461 0.68 19.30 4.63
CA ALA A 461 -0.32 18.51 3.94
C ALA A 461 -0.59 17.18 4.68
N ARG A 462 -1.85 16.75 4.71
CA ARG A 462 -2.24 15.42 5.21
C ARG A 462 -1.53 14.33 4.44
N TYR A 463 -1.27 13.21 5.11
CA TYR A 463 -0.72 12.05 4.44
C TYR A 463 -1.68 11.50 3.39
N THR A 464 -1.11 11.07 2.26
CA THR A 464 -1.72 10.15 1.29
C THR A 464 -1.14 8.74 1.51
N ASP A 465 -1.67 7.71 0.83
CA ASP A 465 -1.04 6.38 0.84
C ASP A 465 0.45 6.48 0.44
N ALA A 466 0.75 7.28 -0.57
CA ALA A 466 2.11 7.47 -1.10
C ALA A 466 3.03 8.14 -0.09
N THR A 467 2.61 9.29 0.48
CA THR A 467 3.47 10.04 1.41
C THR A 467 3.62 9.35 2.76
N LEU A 468 2.61 8.59 3.22
CA LEU A 468 2.75 7.77 4.44
C LEU A 468 3.78 6.65 4.24
N ILE A 469 3.72 5.92 3.12
CA ILE A 469 4.69 4.86 2.81
C ILE A 469 6.10 5.45 2.68
N ARG A 470 6.24 6.60 2.02
CA ARG A 470 7.52 7.32 1.90
C ARG A 470 8.09 7.68 3.28
N THR A 471 7.26 8.28 4.15
CA THR A 471 7.69 8.64 5.51
C THR A 471 8.05 7.42 6.34
N MET A 472 7.32 6.30 6.21
CA MET A 472 7.67 5.04 6.86
C MET A 472 9.05 4.54 6.39
N GLU A 473 9.29 4.52 5.08
CA GLU A 473 10.56 4.09 4.48
C GLU A 473 11.73 4.98 4.92
N GLU A 474 11.57 6.30 4.84
CA GLU A 474 12.60 7.29 5.24
C GLU A 474 13.00 7.17 6.71
N ASN A 475 12.06 6.78 7.58
CA ASN A 475 12.29 6.56 8.99
C ASN A 475 12.65 5.10 9.34
N GLY A 476 12.82 4.22 8.37
CA GLY A 476 13.15 2.80 8.58
C GLY A 476 12.04 1.96 9.24
N ILE A 477 10.77 2.41 9.15
CA ILE A 477 9.60 1.76 9.72
C ILE A 477 9.01 0.79 8.70
N GLY A 478 9.04 -0.50 9.02
CA GLY A 478 8.53 -1.54 8.12
C GLY A 478 9.55 -1.95 7.05
N ARG A 479 9.14 -2.87 6.19
CA ARG A 479 9.94 -3.46 5.10
C ARG A 479 9.03 -3.70 3.89
N PRO A 480 9.55 -4.06 2.71
CA PRO A 480 8.76 -4.31 1.50
C PRO A 480 7.50 -5.18 1.72
N SER A 481 7.59 -6.18 2.58
CA SER A 481 6.46 -7.07 2.91
C SER A 481 5.40 -6.44 3.81
N THR A 482 5.69 -5.35 4.54
CA THR A 482 4.80 -4.81 5.60
C THR A 482 4.12 -3.48 5.25
N TYR A 483 4.60 -2.69 4.28
CA TYR A 483 3.99 -1.39 3.94
C TYR A 483 2.50 -1.51 3.59
N ALA A 484 2.17 -2.30 2.57
CA ALA A 484 0.79 -2.45 2.11
C ALA A 484 -0.15 -3.09 3.17
N PRO A 485 0.25 -4.15 3.92
CA PRO A 485 -0.53 -4.67 5.04
C PRO A 485 -0.77 -3.64 6.14
N THR A 486 0.22 -2.82 6.50
CA THR A 486 0.10 -1.81 7.54
C THR A 486 -0.94 -0.75 7.19
N VAL A 487 -0.82 -0.14 6.00
CA VAL A 487 -1.79 0.86 5.53
C VAL A 487 -3.19 0.26 5.45
N SER A 488 -3.33 -0.98 4.94
CA SER A 488 -4.62 -1.67 4.89
C SER A 488 -5.20 -1.91 6.29
N THR A 489 -4.36 -2.31 7.25
CA THR A 489 -4.82 -2.62 8.61
C THR A 489 -5.35 -1.40 9.34
N ILE A 490 -4.69 -0.25 9.28
CA ILE A 490 -5.16 0.97 9.95
C ILE A 490 -6.48 1.48 9.35
N LEU A 491 -6.71 1.25 8.05
CA LEU A 491 -7.98 1.54 7.37
C LEU A 491 -9.06 0.50 7.71
N ASP A 492 -8.75 -0.80 7.65
CA ASP A 492 -9.70 -1.90 7.95
C ASP A 492 -10.15 -1.89 9.42
N ARG A 493 -9.33 -1.35 10.33
CA ARG A 493 -9.67 -1.14 11.76
C ARG A 493 -10.40 0.16 12.04
N GLU A 494 -10.64 0.97 11.02
CA GLU A 494 -11.27 2.28 11.15
C GLU A 494 -10.48 3.24 12.07
N TYR A 495 -9.17 3.04 12.26
CA TYR A 495 -8.32 4.00 12.97
C TYR A 495 -8.06 5.24 12.14
N VAL A 496 -7.98 5.04 10.84
CA VAL A 496 -7.79 6.05 9.81
C VAL A 496 -8.87 5.87 8.76
N ILE A 497 -9.38 6.96 8.24
CA ILE A 497 -10.29 6.97 7.08
C ILE A 497 -9.63 7.69 5.91
N LYS A 498 -10.14 7.41 4.72
CA LYS A 498 -9.69 8.07 3.50
C LYS A 498 -10.71 9.10 3.04
N GLU A 499 -10.32 10.37 3.03
CA GLU A 499 -11.10 11.49 2.50
C GLU A 499 -10.46 11.95 1.18
N GLY A 500 -11.06 11.56 0.07
CA GLY A 500 -10.43 11.74 -1.24
C GLY A 500 -9.11 10.96 -1.36
N LYS A 501 -7.99 11.66 -1.55
CA LYS A 501 -6.64 11.09 -1.55
C LYS A 501 -5.97 11.07 -0.17
N TYR A 502 -6.52 11.78 0.82
CA TYR A 502 -5.89 12.01 2.12
C TYR A 502 -6.33 11.01 3.19
N LEU A 503 -5.41 10.72 4.10
CA LEU A 503 -5.61 9.90 5.29
C LEU A 503 -5.86 10.80 6.49
N ARG A 504 -6.94 10.53 7.25
CA ARG A 504 -7.32 11.28 8.44
C ARG A 504 -7.55 10.33 9.60
N ILE A 505 -7.07 10.70 10.79
CA ILE A 505 -7.35 9.94 12.03
C ILE A 505 -8.83 10.02 12.38
N THR A 506 -9.41 8.94 12.88
CA THR A 506 -10.77 8.93 13.40
C THR A 506 -10.77 9.18 14.91
N PRO A 507 -11.90 9.55 15.53
CA PRO A 507 -12.02 9.62 16.99
C PRO A 507 -11.62 8.32 17.68
N LEU A 508 -11.95 7.17 17.09
CA LEU A 508 -11.50 5.86 17.56
C LEU A 508 -9.98 5.70 17.46
N GLY A 509 -9.40 6.05 16.31
CA GLY A 509 -7.97 6.01 16.11
C GLY A 509 -7.23 6.91 17.09
N GLN A 510 -7.76 8.11 17.37
CA GLN A 510 -7.20 9.03 18.34
C GLN A 510 -7.15 8.43 19.75
N VAL A 511 -8.27 7.88 20.24
CA VAL A 511 -8.33 7.23 21.58
C VAL A 511 -7.34 6.06 21.68
N VAL A 512 -7.24 5.23 20.65
CA VAL A 512 -6.26 4.14 20.61
C VAL A 512 -4.83 4.68 20.58
N ASN A 513 -4.55 5.69 19.77
CA ASN A 513 -3.24 6.34 19.69
C ASN A 513 -2.81 6.93 21.04
N ASP A 514 -3.72 7.67 21.71
CA ASP A 514 -3.44 8.32 23.00
C ASP A 514 -3.16 7.30 24.09
N LEU A 515 -3.95 6.22 24.15
CA LEU A 515 -3.68 5.10 25.06
C LEU A 515 -2.31 4.51 24.81
N MET A 516 -1.98 4.23 23.55
CA MET A 516 -0.67 3.63 23.18
C MET A 516 0.49 4.58 23.47
N CYS A 517 0.36 5.88 23.18
CA CYS A 517 1.41 6.87 23.45
C CYS A 517 1.66 7.07 24.95
N GLN A 518 0.59 7.04 25.77
CA GLN A 518 0.68 7.25 27.22
C GLN A 518 1.20 6.01 27.97
N ARG A 519 0.80 4.81 27.54
CA ARG A 519 1.05 3.58 28.29
C ARG A 519 2.13 2.67 27.69
N PHE A 520 2.36 2.77 26.39
CA PHE A 520 3.33 1.98 25.64
C PHE A 520 4.17 2.87 24.70
N PRO A 521 4.86 3.90 25.26
CA PRO A 521 5.57 4.89 24.44
C PRO A 521 6.62 4.23 23.51
N ASP A 522 7.33 3.19 23.98
CA ASP A 522 8.34 2.49 23.19
C ASP A 522 7.74 1.80 21.96
N ILE A 523 6.57 1.17 22.10
CA ILE A 523 5.93 0.44 20.99
C ILE A 523 5.54 1.38 19.85
N VAL A 524 5.21 2.63 20.16
CA VAL A 524 4.84 3.66 19.18
C VAL A 524 5.98 4.60 18.81
N ASP A 525 7.16 4.42 19.41
CA ASP A 525 8.33 5.23 19.08
C ASP A 525 8.92 4.87 17.71
N VAL A 526 9.10 5.89 16.87
CA VAL A 526 9.65 5.76 15.51
C VAL A 526 11.06 5.16 15.53
N LYS A 527 11.93 5.70 16.40
CA LYS A 527 13.34 5.29 16.47
C LYS A 527 13.47 3.89 17.06
N PHE A 528 12.65 3.55 18.04
CA PHE A 528 12.61 2.19 18.60
C PHE A 528 12.21 1.17 17.55
N THR A 529 11.14 1.47 16.80
CA THR A 529 10.67 0.58 15.73
C THR A 529 11.71 0.42 14.62
N ALA A 530 12.37 1.51 14.20
CA ALA A 530 13.44 1.45 13.22
C ALA A 530 14.64 0.61 13.71
N ARG A 531 15.06 0.79 14.98
CA ARG A 531 16.12 -0.06 15.58
C ARG A 531 15.72 -1.54 15.63
N MET A 532 14.47 -1.83 15.95
CA MET A 532 13.97 -3.21 15.98
C MET A 532 13.95 -3.84 14.58
N GLU A 533 13.52 -3.08 13.55
CA GLU A 533 13.59 -3.54 12.16
C GLU A 533 15.04 -3.83 11.74
N LYS A 534 15.99 -2.98 12.14
CA LYS A 534 17.40 -3.21 11.88
C LYS A 534 17.92 -4.46 12.62
N LYS A 535 17.58 -4.65 13.90
CA LYS A 535 17.96 -5.86 14.64
C LYS A 535 17.40 -7.15 14.02
N LEU A 536 16.22 -7.07 13.40
CA LEU A 536 15.67 -8.20 12.63
C LEU A 536 16.42 -8.46 11.32
N ASP A 537 17.00 -7.43 10.72
CA ASP A 537 17.93 -7.60 9.59
C ASP A 537 19.31 -8.11 10.06
N ASP A 538 19.78 -7.71 11.26
CA ASP A 538 21.01 -8.25 11.88
C ASP A 538 20.84 -9.76 12.23
N VAL A 539 19.62 -10.25 12.50
CA VAL A 539 19.35 -11.71 12.60
C VAL A 539 19.48 -12.37 11.22
N GLU A 540 18.99 -11.72 10.17
CA GLU A 540 19.07 -12.24 8.79
C GLU A 540 20.52 -12.39 8.30
N SER A 541 21.44 -11.55 8.78
CA SER A 541 22.88 -11.65 8.51
C SER A 541 23.63 -12.61 9.45
N GLY A 542 22.95 -13.25 10.39
CA GLY A 542 23.55 -14.16 11.37
C GLY A 542 24.30 -13.46 12.51
N GLU A 543 24.27 -12.13 12.58
CA GLU A 543 24.99 -11.35 13.61
C GLU A 543 24.33 -11.41 14.99
N VAL A 544 23.02 -11.66 15.06
CA VAL A 544 22.22 -11.64 16.29
C VAL A 544 21.38 -12.91 16.40
N GLN A 545 21.43 -13.56 17.58
CA GLN A 545 20.56 -14.69 17.88
C GLN A 545 19.13 -14.22 18.12
N TRP A 546 18.17 -14.75 17.35
CA TRP A 546 16.79 -14.28 17.37
C TRP A 546 16.07 -14.46 18.72
N LYS A 547 16.35 -15.54 19.47
CA LYS A 547 15.76 -15.77 20.80
C LYS A 547 16.21 -14.73 21.82
N ASP A 548 17.46 -14.30 21.75
CA ASP A 548 18.00 -13.27 22.64
C ASP A 548 17.40 -11.90 22.32
N LEU A 549 17.20 -11.61 21.03
CA LEU A 549 16.47 -10.41 20.60
C LEU A 549 15.05 -10.38 21.19
N ILE A 550 14.31 -11.50 21.10
CA ILE A 550 12.96 -11.59 21.65
C ILE A 550 12.96 -11.44 23.17
N ARG A 551 13.92 -12.08 23.89
CA ARG A 551 14.04 -11.97 25.36
C ARG A 551 14.31 -10.55 25.81
N GLN A 552 15.23 -9.84 25.14
CA GLN A 552 15.53 -8.43 25.42
C GLN A 552 14.32 -7.51 25.24
N PHE A 553 13.45 -7.84 24.29
CA PHE A 553 12.22 -7.11 24.07
C PHE A 553 11.12 -7.50 25.07
N TYR A 554 10.93 -8.80 25.30
CA TYR A 554 9.77 -9.33 26.04
C TYR A 554 9.76 -8.95 27.51
N VAL A 555 10.88 -9.03 28.19
CA VAL A 555 10.95 -8.78 29.64
C VAL A 555 10.42 -7.38 30.00
N PRO A 556 10.99 -6.27 29.50
CA PRO A 556 10.49 -4.94 29.85
C PRO A 556 9.08 -4.67 29.31
N PHE A 557 8.72 -5.27 28.16
CA PHE A 557 7.37 -5.15 27.60
C PHE A 557 6.33 -5.79 28.51
N HIS A 558 6.59 -6.99 29.03
CA HIS A 558 5.68 -7.74 29.88
C HIS A 558 5.49 -7.07 31.24
N GLU A 559 6.56 -6.61 31.88
CA GLU A 559 6.53 -5.84 33.13
C GLU A 559 5.66 -4.56 32.97
N ASN A 560 5.86 -3.83 31.87
CA ASN A 560 5.04 -2.65 31.60
C ASN A 560 3.57 -3.02 31.35
N LEU A 561 3.29 -4.09 30.62
CA LEU A 561 1.94 -4.54 30.36
C LEU A 561 1.19 -4.90 31.65
N GLU A 562 1.82 -5.67 32.55
CA GLU A 562 1.23 -5.99 33.85
C GLU A 562 0.93 -4.76 34.69
N LYS A 563 1.86 -3.79 34.71
CA LYS A 563 1.66 -2.52 35.36
C LYS A 563 0.45 -1.77 34.78
N VAL A 564 0.38 -1.66 33.47
CA VAL A 564 -0.72 -0.97 32.78
C VAL A 564 -2.05 -1.68 32.98
N GLU A 565 -2.09 -3.02 33.01
CA GLU A 565 -3.32 -3.76 33.31
C GLU A 565 -3.85 -3.47 34.73
N LYS A 566 -2.94 -3.38 35.71
CA LYS A 566 -3.27 -3.00 37.12
C LYS A 566 -3.72 -1.54 37.21
N ASP A 567 -2.95 -0.59 36.63
CA ASP A 567 -3.23 0.85 36.67
C ASP A 567 -4.58 1.20 35.99
N MET A 568 -4.96 0.44 35.00
CA MET A 568 -6.20 0.68 34.26
C MET A 568 -7.36 -0.22 34.72
N ASP A 569 -7.24 -0.92 35.85
CA ASP A 569 -8.36 -1.75 36.30
C ASP A 569 -9.60 -0.90 36.57
N GLY A 570 -10.78 -1.36 36.14
CA GLY A 570 -12.04 -0.60 36.20
C GLY A 570 -12.14 0.61 35.23
N VAL A 571 -11.06 1.01 34.51
CA VAL A 571 -11.08 2.12 33.56
C VAL A 571 -11.61 1.67 32.21
N TYR A 572 -12.57 2.43 31.67
CA TYR A 572 -13.10 2.25 30.31
C TYR A 572 -13.02 3.57 29.54
N LEU A 573 -12.39 3.55 28.37
CA LEU A 573 -12.19 4.72 27.52
C LEU A 573 -13.35 4.83 26.52
N LYS A 574 -14.13 5.90 26.65
CA LYS A 574 -15.22 6.19 25.72
C LYS A 574 -14.63 6.84 24.45
N VAL A 575 -15.02 6.33 23.30
CA VAL A 575 -14.75 6.99 22.03
C VAL A 575 -15.73 8.14 21.89
N PRO A 576 -15.27 9.39 21.63
CA PRO A 576 -16.17 10.50 21.36
C PRO A 576 -17.10 10.19 20.19
N ASP A 577 -18.37 10.52 20.34
CA ASP A 577 -19.33 10.35 19.26
C ASP A 577 -19.10 11.43 18.20
N GLU A 578 -19.16 11.07 16.94
CA GLU A 578 -19.08 11.99 15.80
C GLU A 578 -20.43 12.69 15.65
N VAL A 579 -20.49 13.97 16.04
CA VAL A 579 -21.71 14.79 15.98
C VAL A 579 -21.99 15.18 14.54
N THR A 580 -23.25 15.08 14.12
CA THR A 580 -23.72 15.48 12.80
C THR A 580 -24.62 16.72 12.86
N GLU A 581 -24.83 17.37 11.73
CA GLU A 581 -25.78 18.47 11.64
C GLU A 581 -27.24 17.98 11.62
N GLU A 582 -27.47 16.67 11.41
CA GLU A 582 -28.82 16.10 11.44
C GLU A 582 -29.40 16.14 12.85
N LYS A 583 -30.64 16.66 12.94
CA LYS A 583 -31.37 16.72 14.20
C LYS A 583 -32.23 15.48 14.42
N CYS A 584 -32.36 15.12 15.69
CA CYS A 584 -33.27 14.08 16.14
C CYS A 584 -34.72 14.51 15.97
N ASP A 585 -35.54 13.73 15.27
CA ASP A 585 -36.95 14.04 14.99
C ASP A 585 -37.82 14.06 16.27
N LEU A 586 -37.34 13.46 17.39
CA LEU A 586 -38.09 13.40 18.65
C LEU A 586 -37.69 14.51 19.65
N CYS A 587 -36.41 14.87 19.71
CA CYS A 587 -35.94 15.79 20.77
C CYS A 587 -35.08 16.96 20.26
N GLY A 588 -34.90 17.09 18.92
CA GLY A 588 -34.19 18.22 18.30
C GLY A 588 -32.67 18.25 18.52
N ARG A 589 -32.07 17.35 19.31
CA ARG A 589 -30.62 17.28 19.51
C ARG A 589 -29.90 16.82 18.25
N ASN A 590 -28.72 17.34 18.00
CA ASN A 590 -27.89 16.87 16.89
C ASN A 590 -27.58 15.37 17.06
N MET A 591 -27.82 14.59 16.02
CA MET A 591 -27.58 13.16 16.04
C MET A 591 -26.08 12.84 15.95
N VAL A 592 -25.70 11.71 16.50
CA VAL A 592 -24.31 11.23 16.50
C VAL A 592 -24.19 9.93 15.72
N ILE A 593 -23.06 9.74 15.06
CA ILE A 593 -22.78 8.50 14.34
C ILE A 593 -22.27 7.45 15.32
N LYS A 594 -22.99 6.33 15.41
CA LYS A 594 -22.57 5.15 16.19
C LYS A 594 -22.34 3.94 15.28
N SER A 595 -21.42 3.09 15.70
CA SER A 595 -21.18 1.79 15.03
C SER A 595 -21.99 0.68 15.72
N GLY A 596 -22.83 0.01 14.95
CA GLY A 596 -23.65 -1.12 15.41
C GLY A 596 -23.30 -2.42 14.70
N ARG A 597 -23.99 -3.52 15.05
CA ARG A 597 -23.80 -4.85 14.45
C ARG A 597 -24.00 -4.86 12.93
N PHE A 598 -24.79 -3.94 12.41
CA PHE A 598 -25.15 -3.85 10.99
C PHE A 598 -24.47 -2.69 10.24
N GLY A 599 -23.46 -2.06 10.86
CA GLY A 599 -22.76 -0.91 10.32
C GLY A 599 -22.98 0.37 11.12
N ARG A 600 -22.54 1.50 10.54
CA ARG A 600 -22.69 2.83 11.14
C ARG A 600 -24.15 3.33 10.99
N PHE A 601 -24.66 3.99 12.01
CA PHE A 601 -26.01 4.57 12.04
C PHE A 601 -26.04 5.86 12.84
N LEU A 602 -27.03 6.70 12.59
CA LEU A 602 -27.29 7.90 13.38
C LEU A 602 -28.09 7.54 14.63
N ALA A 603 -27.65 7.97 15.78
CA ALA A 603 -28.32 7.78 17.06
C ALA A 603 -28.50 9.13 17.78
N CYS A 604 -29.57 9.25 18.51
CA CYS A 604 -29.74 10.40 19.38
C CYS A 604 -28.79 10.30 20.61
N PRO A 605 -28.03 11.36 20.94
CA PRO A 605 -27.17 11.39 22.12
C PRO A 605 -27.94 11.37 23.43
N GLY A 606 -29.24 11.63 23.41
CA GLY A 606 -30.12 11.61 24.58
C GLY A 606 -30.52 10.23 25.10
N TYR A 607 -29.87 9.15 24.63
CA TYR A 607 -30.09 7.81 25.19
C TYR A 607 -29.65 7.75 26.65
N PRO A 608 -30.43 7.11 27.56
CA PRO A 608 -31.59 6.25 27.32
C PRO A 608 -32.96 6.94 27.21
N GLU A 609 -33.07 8.25 27.46
CA GLU A 609 -34.30 9.03 27.43
C GLU A 609 -34.89 9.11 26.01
N CYS A 610 -34.04 9.37 25.01
CA CYS A 610 -34.42 9.37 23.61
C CYS A 610 -33.70 8.21 22.86
N LYS A 611 -34.48 7.22 22.45
CA LYS A 611 -33.96 6.01 21.76
C LYS A 611 -34.00 6.11 20.23
N PHE A 612 -34.18 7.32 19.71
CA PHE A 612 -34.32 7.52 18.25
C PHE A 612 -33.03 7.22 17.50
N THR A 613 -33.15 6.46 16.42
CA THR A 613 -32.06 6.11 15.51
C THR A 613 -32.49 6.22 14.06
N LYS A 614 -31.59 6.68 13.19
CA LYS A 614 -31.74 6.68 11.74
C LYS A 614 -30.61 5.88 11.09
N PRO A 615 -30.87 5.20 9.97
CA PRO A 615 -29.76 4.64 9.17
C PRO A 615 -28.91 5.79 8.63
N LEU A 616 -27.59 5.63 8.65
CA LEU A 616 -26.68 6.56 7.99
C LEU A 616 -26.84 6.40 6.47
N VAL A 617 -27.50 7.36 5.84
CA VAL A 617 -27.89 7.30 4.43
C VAL A 617 -26.92 8.12 3.60
N VAL A 618 -26.32 7.51 2.59
CA VAL A 618 -25.53 8.21 1.58
C VAL A 618 -26.44 8.45 0.38
N GLU A 619 -26.80 9.72 0.16
CA GLU A 619 -27.55 10.12 -1.03
C GLU A 619 -26.64 10.03 -2.25
N MET A 620 -27.16 9.44 -3.31
CA MET A 620 -26.47 9.33 -4.59
C MET A 620 -26.94 10.44 -5.54
N PRO A 621 -26.09 10.88 -6.47
CA PRO A 621 -26.51 11.82 -7.50
C PRO A 621 -27.62 11.22 -8.35
N GLY A 622 -28.48 12.10 -8.90
CA GLY A 622 -29.62 11.72 -9.74
C GLY A 622 -30.88 11.42 -8.96
N ARG A 623 -31.95 11.12 -9.70
CA ARG A 623 -33.31 10.90 -9.18
C ARG A 623 -33.82 9.50 -9.54
N CYS A 624 -34.71 8.99 -8.72
CA CYS A 624 -35.34 7.69 -8.95
C CYS A 624 -36.11 7.70 -10.27
N PRO A 625 -35.81 6.81 -11.23
CA PRO A 625 -36.47 6.78 -12.53
C PRO A 625 -37.95 6.38 -12.46
N LYS A 626 -38.43 5.80 -11.34
CA LYS A 626 -39.81 5.42 -11.13
C LYS A 626 -40.67 6.53 -10.52
N CYS A 627 -40.15 7.32 -9.57
CA CYS A 627 -40.97 8.25 -8.78
C CYS A 627 -40.30 9.62 -8.55
N GLY A 628 -39.15 9.90 -9.15
CA GLY A 628 -38.42 11.17 -8.96
C GLY A 628 -37.82 11.37 -7.56
N GLY A 629 -37.96 10.43 -6.62
CA GLY A 629 -37.40 10.49 -5.27
C GLY A 629 -35.86 10.39 -5.25
N ARG A 630 -35.27 10.52 -4.09
CA ARG A 630 -33.80 10.38 -3.93
C ARG A 630 -33.36 8.93 -4.09
N ILE A 631 -32.15 8.73 -4.61
CA ILE A 631 -31.54 7.41 -4.68
C ILE A 631 -30.52 7.30 -3.54
N LEU A 632 -30.63 6.25 -2.75
CA LEU A 632 -29.82 6.01 -1.57
C LEU A 632 -28.91 4.80 -1.77
N LYS A 633 -27.65 4.93 -1.37
CA LYS A 633 -26.72 3.80 -1.27
C LYS A 633 -27.09 2.98 -0.04
N LYS A 634 -27.37 1.70 -0.22
CA LYS A 634 -27.76 0.74 0.83
C LYS A 634 -26.86 -0.49 0.79
N THR A 635 -26.78 -1.19 1.92
CA THR A 635 -26.03 -2.45 2.01
C THR A 635 -26.99 -3.60 2.31
N SER A 636 -26.90 -4.68 1.55
CA SER A 636 -27.72 -5.88 1.75
C SER A 636 -27.25 -6.66 3.00
N ARG A 637 -28.05 -7.62 3.49
CA ARG A 637 -27.70 -8.51 4.59
C ARG A 637 -26.40 -9.30 4.38
N ASN A 638 -26.04 -9.53 3.12
CA ASN A 638 -24.85 -10.26 2.70
C ASN A 638 -23.64 -9.32 2.43
N GLY A 639 -23.72 -8.02 2.80
CA GLY A 639 -22.63 -7.06 2.65
C GLY A 639 -22.50 -6.43 1.26
N TYR A 640 -23.39 -6.73 0.30
CA TYR A 640 -23.33 -6.14 -1.04
C TYR A 640 -23.99 -4.77 -1.08
N THR A 641 -23.34 -3.80 -1.74
CA THR A 641 -23.88 -2.46 -1.96
C THR A 641 -24.91 -2.49 -3.09
N TYR A 642 -26.06 -1.87 -2.87
CA TYR A 642 -27.11 -1.63 -3.87
C TYR A 642 -27.68 -0.22 -3.72
N TYR A 643 -28.39 0.26 -4.70
CA TYR A 643 -28.98 1.59 -4.73
C TYR A 643 -30.50 1.48 -4.82
N GLY A 644 -31.20 2.17 -3.96
CA GLY A 644 -32.66 2.08 -3.88
C GLY A 644 -33.31 3.42 -3.57
N CYS A 645 -34.58 3.55 -3.93
CA CYS A 645 -35.38 4.76 -3.65
C CYS A 645 -35.55 5.01 -2.16
N ASP A 646 -35.59 6.28 -1.76
CA ASP A 646 -35.87 6.73 -0.39
C ASP A 646 -37.35 6.50 0.00
N LYS A 647 -38.25 6.47 -0.98
CA LYS A 647 -39.71 6.27 -0.77
C LYS A 647 -40.13 4.80 -0.64
N PHE A 648 -39.16 3.88 -0.42
CA PHE A 648 -39.54 2.48 -0.12
C PHE A 648 -40.33 2.41 1.20
N PRO A 649 -41.42 1.64 1.30
CA PRO A 649 -41.96 0.64 0.33
C PRO A 649 -42.90 1.22 -0.76
N ALA A 650 -43.26 2.50 -0.72
CA ALA A 650 -44.13 3.11 -1.73
C ALA A 650 -43.51 3.10 -3.15
N CYS A 651 -42.19 3.10 -3.24
CA CYS A 651 -41.45 2.91 -4.48
C CYS A 651 -40.43 1.80 -4.32
N ASP A 652 -40.54 0.76 -5.09
CA ASP A 652 -39.72 -0.45 -5.05
C ASP A 652 -38.45 -0.39 -5.90
N PHE A 653 -38.09 0.78 -6.42
CA PHE A 653 -36.92 0.93 -7.28
C PHE A 653 -35.65 0.51 -6.54
N MET A 654 -34.93 -0.44 -7.12
CA MET A 654 -33.63 -0.95 -6.65
C MET A 654 -32.77 -1.29 -7.87
N THR A 655 -31.48 -0.99 -7.77
CA THR A 655 -30.47 -1.35 -8.78
C THR A 655 -29.12 -1.64 -8.14
N TRP A 656 -28.32 -2.47 -8.81
CA TRP A 656 -26.91 -2.71 -8.51
C TRP A 656 -25.97 -1.74 -9.26
N ASP A 657 -26.53 -1.00 -10.22
CA ASP A 657 -25.78 -0.05 -11.03
C ASP A 657 -25.68 1.29 -10.30
N VAL A 658 -24.51 1.92 -10.37
CA VAL A 658 -24.20 3.16 -9.65
C VAL A 658 -24.84 4.34 -10.36
N PRO A 659 -25.72 5.13 -9.72
CA PRO A 659 -26.23 6.37 -10.28
C PRO A 659 -25.09 7.37 -10.51
N VAL A 660 -25.12 8.09 -11.64
CA VAL A 660 -24.16 9.15 -11.96
C VAL A 660 -24.87 10.52 -11.95
N LYS A 661 -24.07 11.58 -11.93
CA LYS A 661 -24.57 12.97 -11.84
C LYS A 661 -25.27 13.39 -13.13
N ASP A 662 -24.84 12.82 -14.27
CA ASP A 662 -25.33 13.23 -15.58
C ASP A 662 -26.64 12.55 -15.90
N ASP A 663 -27.63 13.31 -16.38
CA ASP A 663 -28.90 12.80 -16.88
C ASP A 663 -28.79 12.44 -18.36
N CYS A 664 -29.66 11.55 -18.81
CA CYS A 664 -29.68 11.14 -20.20
C CYS A 664 -30.06 12.32 -21.11
N PRO A 665 -29.24 12.68 -22.12
CA PRO A 665 -29.51 13.82 -22.98
C PRO A 665 -30.77 13.65 -23.86
N VAL A 666 -31.29 12.42 -23.97
CA VAL A 666 -32.45 12.10 -24.78
C VAL A 666 -33.74 12.11 -23.96
N CYS A 667 -33.75 11.51 -22.75
CA CYS A 667 -34.99 11.36 -21.97
C CYS A 667 -34.94 12.09 -20.61
N GLY A 668 -33.84 12.76 -20.24
CA GLY A 668 -33.69 13.51 -19.01
C GLY A 668 -33.68 12.67 -17.72
N GLN A 669 -33.66 11.33 -17.82
CA GLN A 669 -33.59 10.47 -16.65
C GLN A 669 -32.16 10.21 -16.23
N THR A 670 -31.94 9.99 -14.91
CA THR A 670 -30.66 9.64 -14.33
C THR A 670 -30.01 8.49 -15.08
N MET A 671 -28.75 8.69 -15.45
CA MET A 671 -27.90 7.64 -16.04
C MET A 671 -27.22 6.81 -14.95
N PHE A 672 -26.87 5.58 -15.31
CA PHE A 672 -26.22 4.62 -14.42
C PHE A 672 -24.91 4.10 -15.01
N LYS A 673 -23.98 3.65 -14.17
CA LYS A 673 -22.80 2.90 -14.59
C LYS A 673 -22.71 1.59 -13.83
N LYS A 674 -22.13 0.54 -14.41
CA LYS A 674 -21.95 -0.74 -13.71
C LYS A 674 -21.10 -0.55 -12.44
N ALA A 675 -21.56 -1.16 -11.35
CA ALA A 675 -20.76 -1.29 -10.15
C ALA A 675 -19.66 -2.32 -10.41
N GLY A 676 -18.40 -1.89 -10.45
CA GLY A 676 -17.24 -2.76 -10.67
C GLY A 676 -16.38 -2.36 -11.87
N ARG A 677 -15.31 -3.14 -12.10
CA ARG A 677 -14.27 -2.84 -13.09
C ARG A 677 -14.66 -3.43 -14.45
N GLY A 678 -15.01 -2.60 -15.41
CA GLY A 678 -15.27 -3.08 -16.76
C GLY A 678 -15.89 -2.05 -17.66
N PHE A 679 -17.16 -1.75 -17.50
CA PHE A 679 -17.88 -0.78 -18.31
C PHE A 679 -18.07 0.53 -17.51
N ASN A 680 -17.20 1.49 -17.74
CA ASN A 680 -17.23 2.78 -17.01
C ASN A 680 -18.08 3.86 -17.69
N LYS A 681 -18.60 3.60 -18.90
CA LYS A 681 -19.45 4.59 -19.58
C LYS A 681 -20.83 4.61 -18.95
N PRO A 682 -21.37 5.79 -18.61
CA PRO A 682 -22.75 5.91 -18.20
C PRO A 682 -23.71 5.43 -19.30
N PHE A 683 -24.81 4.81 -18.91
CA PHE A 683 -25.85 4.34 -19.83
C PHE A 683 -27.26 4.73 -19.33
N CYS A 684 -28.17 4.88 -20.24
CA CYS A 684 -29.60 5.07 -19.95
C CYS A 684 -30.24 3.72 -19.63
N ALA A 685 -30.92 3.65 -18.48
CA ALA A 685 -31.67 2.45 -18.06
C ALA A 685 -33.17 2.50 -18.38
N ASN A 686 -33.66 3.55 -19.06
CA ASN A 686 -35.05 3.70 -19.41
C ASN A 686 -35.37 2.91 -20.69
N PRO A 687 -36.21 1.83 -20.65
CA PRO A 687 -36.51 1.02 -21.81
C PRO A 687 -37.24 1.77 -22.95
N ALA A 688 -37.92 2.87 -22.62
CA ALA A 688 -38.64 3.69 -23.59
C ALA A 688 -37.75 4.73 -24.30
N CYS A 689 -36.46 4.81 -23.96
CA CYS A 689 -35.52 5.79 -24.51
C CYS A 689 -34.76 5.20 -25.68
N SER A 690 -34.58 5.96 -26.77
CA SER A 690 -33.79 5.51 -27.93
C SER A 690 -32.28 5.29 -27.58
N SER A 691 -31.75 5.88 -26.47
CA SER A 691 -30.41 5.62 -25.96
C SER A 691 -30.38 4.54 -24.90
N PHE A 692 -31.41 3.74 -24.73
CA PHE A 692 -31.48 2.63 -23.81
C PHE A 692 -30.40 1.58 -24.12
N LEU A 693 -29.64 1.17 -23.10
CA LEU A 693 -28.68 0.08 -23.22
C LEU A 693 -29.22 -1.16 -22.49
N PRO A 694 -29.57 -2.25 -23.23
CA PRO A 694 -30.05 -3.50 -22.65
C PRO A 694 -29.03 -4.13 -21.69
N GLU A 695 -29.49 -4.90 -20.71
CA GLU A 695 -28.66 -5.43 -19.63
C GLU A 695 -27.55 -6.38 -20.11
N ASP A 696 -27.79 -7.15 -21.15
CA ASP A 696 -26.81 -8.04 -21.83
C ASP A 696 -25.68 -7.28 -22.52
N LYS A 697 -25.92 -6.01 -22.90
CA LYS A 697 -24.90 -5.12 -23.52
C LYS A 697 -24.20 -4.21 -22.51
N ARG A 698 -24.56 -4.25 -21.22
CA ARG A 698 -23.99 -3.41 -20.13
C ARG A 698 -22.74 -4.02 -19.49
N GLY A 699 -21.89 -4.77 -20.18
CA GLY A 699 -20.62 -5.24 -19.59
C GLY A 699 -20.08 -6.54 -20.16
N TYR A 700 -18.89 -6.92 -19.74
CA TYR A 700 -18.23 -8.15 -20.13
C TYR A 700 -19.07 -9.38 -19.77
N ARG A 701 -19.43 -10.22 -20.76
CA ARG A 701 -19.93 -11.58 -20.53
C ARG A 701 -18.85 -12.35 -19.76
N ARG A 702 -19.13 -12.75 -18.52
CA ARG A 702 -18.41 -13.88 -17.91
C ARG A 702 -18.66 -15.09 -18.82
N ARG A 703 -17.61 -15.60 -19.45
CA ARG A 703 -17.65 -16.94 -20.04
C ARG A 703 -18.06 -17.91 -18.92
N LYS A 704 -19.20 -18.57 -19.07
CA LYS A 704 -19.51 -19.77 -18.28
C LYS A 704 -18.43 -20.80 -18.59
N PRO A 705 -18.00 -21.62 -17.60
CA PRO A 705 -17.16 -22.77 -17.91
C PRO A 705 -17.90 -23.65 -18.92
N ALA A 706 -17.20 -24.09 -19.95
CA ALA A 706 -17.72 -25.06 -20.90
C ALA A 706 -18.00 -26.37 -20.14
N GLU A 707 -19.23 -26.82 -20.17
CA GLU A 707 -19.57 -28.21 -19.90
C GLU A 707 -18.98 -29.07 -21.03
N GLU A 708 -18.17 -30.02 -20.65
CA GLU A 708 -17.69 -31.08 -21.55
C GLU A 708 -18.87 -31.90 -22.04
N GLY A 709 -19.03 -32.04 -23.37
CA GLY A 709 -20.04 -32.86 -24.01
C GLY A 709 -19.76 -33.05 -25.50
N GLU A 710 -19.15 -34.15 -25.77
CA GLU A 710 -19.15 -35.04 -26.98
C GLU A 710 -19.22 -34.46 -28.41
N ASN A 711 -18.21 -34.88 -29.16
CA ASN A 711 -18.06 -34.90 -30.60
C ASN A 711 -19.25 -35.53 -31.29
N THR A 712 -19.78 -34.92 -32.32
CA THR A 712 -20.00 -35.56 -33.64
C THR A 712 -20.04 -34.48 -34.74
N ALA A 713 -19.37 -34.79 -35.82
CA ALA A 713 -19.27 -34.02 -37.06
C ALA A 713 -20.58 -34.08 -37.84
N GLU A 714 -20.93 -33.01 -38.55
CA GLU A 714 -21.17 -32.97 -40.01
C GLU A 714 -21.73 -31.58 -40.41
N LYS A 715 -21.22 -31.10 -41.52
CA LYS A 715 -21.68 -29.96 -42.37
C LYS A 715 -22.43 -30.51 -43.59
N PRO A 716 -22.99 -29.70 -44.51
CA PRO A 716 -23.83 -28.47 -44.42
C PRO A 716 -25.09 -28.59 -45.28
N ALA A 717 -26.01 -27.65 -45.28
CA ALA A 717 -26.64 -27.04 -46.46
C ALA A 717 -27.82 -26.12 -46.13
N GLU A 718 -27.89 -25.06 -46.86
CA GLU A 718 -28.85 -24.05 -47.26
C GLU A 718 -30.34 -24.35 -47.12
N GLY A 719 -31.07 -23.23 -46.89
CA GLY A 719 -32.37 -23.04 -47.56
C GLY A 719 -33.49 -22.51 -46.70
N THR A 720 -33.74 -21.22 -46.84
CA THR A 720 -35.03 -20.54 -47.05
C THR A 720 -36.28 -20.79 -46.20
N GLU A 721 -36.82 -19.65 -45.73
CA GLU A 721 -38.20 -19.18 -45.69
C GLU A 721 -39.27 -19.75 -44.75
N ALA A 722 -39.80 -18.81 -44.01
CA ALA A 722 -41.16 -18.38 -43.82
C ALA A 722 -42.16 -19.15 -42.94
N ALA A 723 -42.79 -18.31 -42.16
CA ALA A 723 -44.20 -18.23 -41.78
C ALA A 723 -44.75 -19.00 -40.57
N GLU A 724 -45.24 -18.13 -39.66
CA GLU A 724 -46.52 -18.19 -38.95
C GLU A 724 -47.02 -19.53 -38.34
N THR A 725 -47.35 -19.56 -37.11
CA THR A 725 -48.66 -19.29 -36.47
C THR A 725 -48.72 -19.76 -35.04
N ALA A 726 -49.32 -18.94 -34.29
CA ALA A 726 -50.10 -19.03 -33.05
C ALA A 726 -50.39 -20.39 -32.41
N ALA A 727 -50.49 -20.33 -31.13
CA ALA A 727 -51.54 -20.80 -30.22
C ALA A 727 -51.12 -21.70 -29.05
N GLU A 728 -51.48 -21.19 -27.95
CA GLU A 728 -52.18 -21.74 -26.78
C GLU A 728 -51.43 -22.58 -25.73
N LYS A 729 -51.59 -22.01 -24.54
CA LYS A 729 -51.46 -22.64 -23.21
C LYS A 729 -52.49 -23.79 -23.04
N PRO A 730 -52.31 -24.73 -22.09
CA PRO A 730 -52.76 -24.37 -20.77
C PRO A 730 -51.93 -24.92 -19.57
N ALA A 731 -52.26 -24.32 -18.44
CA ALA A 731 -51.86 -24.63 -17.09
C ALA A 731 -52.51 -25.90 -16.52
N LYS A 732 -51.85 -26.48 -15.51
CA LYS A 732 -52.43 -27.15 -14.28
C LYS A 732 -51.28 -27.52 -13.37
N ALA A 733 -51.16 -26.93 -12.18
CA ALA A 733 -51.90 -27.12 -10.93
C ALA A 733 -51.36 -28.32 -10.11
N ALA A 734 -50.73 -27.95 -9.04
CA ALA A 734 -50.75 -28.40 -7.66
C ALA A 734 -50.89 -29.87 -7.33
N ALA A 735 -50.01 -30.35 -6.43
CA ALA A 735 -50.47 -31.03 -5.22
C ALA A 735 -49.38 -31.08 -4.14
N LYS A 736 -49.74 -30.56 -2.97
CA LYS A 736 -49.19 -30.74 -1.66
C LYS A 736 -49.17 -32.18 -1.24
N THR A 737 -48.16 -32.60 -0.43
CA THR A 737 -48.48 -33.48 0.72
C THR A 737 -47.48 -33.27 1.83
N THR A 738 -48.01 -32.81 2.92
CA THR A 738 -47.55 -32.79 4.31
C THR A 738 -47.58 -34.20 4.94
N LYS A 739 -46.67 -34.45 5.90
CA LYS A 739 -46.90 -35.21 7.16
C LYS A 739 -45.67 -35.03 8.02
N THR A 740 -45.73 -34.24 9.06
CA THR A 740 -46.14 -34.45 10.49
C THR A 740 -45.46 -35.68 11.10
N ALA A 741 -44.61 -35.47 12.03
CA ALA A 741 -44.70 -35.20 13.46
C ALA A 741 -44.75 -36.46 14.33
N LYS A 742 -44.03 -36.49 15.35
CA LYS A 742 -44.29 -36.71 16.77
C LYS A 742 -43.12 -37.41 17.45
N THR A 743 -42.56 -36.78 18.41
CA THR A 743 -42.81 -36.69 19.90
C THR A 743 -42.01 -37.75 20.66
N THR A 744 -41.31 -37.36 21.58
CA THR A 744 -41.34 -36.99 22.97
C THR A 744 -40.55 -37.94 23.86
N LYS A 745 -39.85 -37.47 24.75
CA LYS A 745 -39.84 -37.45 26.21
C LYS A 745 -38.49 -37.82 26.79
N THR A 746 -37.95 -36.99 27.52
CA THR A 746 -37.94 -36.62 28.94
C THR A 746 -36.97 -37.34 29.81
N ALA A 747 -36.22 -36.50 30.51
CA ALA A 747 -35.93 -36.51 31.97
C ALA A 747 -34.75 -37.39 32.37
N ALA A 748 -33.88 -37.06 33.29
CA ALA A 748 -33.80 -36.14 34.37
C ALA A 748 -32.39 -36.17 34.97
N ALA A 749 -31.98 -35.05 35.44
CA ALA A 749 -31.19 -34.73 36.60
C ALA A 749 -30.56 -35.83 37.46
N LYS A 750 -29.29 -35.62 37.84
CA LYS A 750 -28.82 -35.60 39.25
C LYS A 750 -27.35 -35.15 39.34
N LYS A 751 -27.12 -34.02 39.98
CA LYS A 751 -25.98 -33.76 40.88
C LYS A 751 -26.33 -34.42 42.21
N PRO A 752 -25.43 -34.75 43.16
CA PRO A 752 -24.43 -33.83 43.70
C PRO A 752 -23.15 -34.50 44.27
N ALA A 753 -22.28 -33.70 44.71
CA ALA A 753 -21.63 -33.53 46.00
C ALA A 753 -20.11 -33.64 46.06
N ALA A 754 -19.60 -32.61 46.66
CA ALA A 754 -18.24 -32.33 47.11
C ALA A 754 -17.70 -33.33 48.14
N LYS A 755 -16.36 -33.44 48.19
CA LYS A 755 -15.58 -33.56 49.44
C LYS A 755 -14.11 -33.22 49.23
N THR A 756 -13.67 -32.11 49.84
CA THR A 756 -12.35 -31.88 50.42
C THR A 756 -12.41 -32.35 51.88
N PRO A 757 -11.32 -32.33 52.69
CA PRO A 757 -9.88 -32.21 52.49
C PRO A 757 -9.08 -33.23 53.33
N LYS A 758 -7.71 -33.23 53.25
CA LYS A 758 -6.87 -33.31 54.47
C LYS A 758 -5.39 -33.04 54.17
N LYS A 759 -4.90 -32.11 55.01
CA LYS A 759 -3.53 -31.79 55.32
C LYS A 759 -2.71 -32.95 55.85
N THR A 760 -1.41 -32.97 55.63
CA THR A 760 -0.45 -33.20 56.70
C THR A 760 0.89 -32.53 56.36
N ALA A 761 1.43 -31.88 57.35
CA ALA A 761 2.67 -31.11 57.40
C ALA A 761 3.80 -31.93 57.93
N SER A 762 5.07 -31.56 57.66
CA SER A 762 6.17 -31.42 58.61
C SER A 762 7.44 -31.05 57.82
N LYS A 763 8.00 -29.89 58.11
CA LYS A 763 9.13 -29.59 59.01
C LYS A 763 10.47 -30.24 58.54
N THR A 764 11.56 -29.60 58.38
CA THR A 764 12.41 -28.56 59.01
C THR A 764 13.75 -28.68 58.23
N ALA A 765 14.68 -27.87 58.11
CA ALA A 765 15.24 -26.74 58.80
C ALA A 765 16.34 -26.03 57.98
N ALA A 766 16.45 -24.82 58.23
CA ALA A 766 17.51 -23.85 58.07
C ALA A 766 18.99 -24.26 58.06
N ARG A 767 19.80 -23.55 57.29
CA ARG A 767 21.02 -22.88 57.77
C ARG A 767 21.62 -21.93 56.69
N LYS A 768 21.63 -20.64 56.98
CA LYS A 768 22.68 -19.67 56.66
C LYS A 768 23.76 -19.80 57.77
N PRO A 769 24.95 -19.19 57.75
CA PRO A 769 25.44 -18.02 57.03
C PRO A 769 26.90 -18.12 56.52
N ALA A 770 27.51 -17.17 55.85
CA ALA A 770 28.23 -16.03 56.34
C ALA A 770 29.15 -15.41 55.28
N ALA A 771 29.28 -14.12 55.36
CA ALA A 771 30.08 -13.19 54.58
C ALA A 771 31.58 -13.18 54.89
N LYS A 772 32.37 -12.61 53.97
CA LYS A 772 33.60 -11.75 54.21
C LYS A 772 34.02 -11.23 52.82
N LYS A 773 33.87 -9.94 52.53
CA LYS A 773 34.70 -8.74 52.79
C LYS A 773 36.19 -8.91 52.43
N THR A 774 36.65 -8.13 51.50
CA THR A 774 37.68 -7.02 51.52
C THR A 774 38.37 -6.98 50.17
N ALA A 775 38.81 -5.94 49.52
CA ALA A 775 38.93 -4.51 49.70
C ALA A 775 39.69 -3.96 48.48
N ALA A 776 39.25 -2.85 48.02
CA ALA A 776 39.89 -1.74 47.35
C ALA A 776 41.40 -1.79 47.00
N LYS A 777 41.72 -1.26 45.78
CA LYS A 777 42.68 -0.15 45.65
C LYS A 777 42.58 0.56 44.29
N THR A 778 42.38 1.82 44.40
CA THR A 778 42.57 3.00 43.54
C THR A 778 44.00 3.11 42.98
N THR A 779 44.15 3.70 41.79
CA THR A 779 45.06 4.86 41.46
C THR A 779 44.83 5.26 39.99
N THR A 780 44.29 6.43 39.82
CA THR A 780 44.71 7.76 39.38
C THR A 780 45.52 7.92 38.09
N ALA A 781 44.84 8.60 37.17
CA ALA A 781 45.22 9.79 36.39
C ALA A 781 46.54 9.88 35.64
N LYS A 782 46.48 10.27 34.38
CA LYS A 782 47.03 11.57 33.91
C LYS A 782 46.64 11.89 32.47
N LYS A 783 46.19 13.10 32.32
CA LYS A 783 46.07 13.93 31.10
C LYS A 783 47.44 14.07 30.43
N THR A 784 47.45 14.20 29.11
CA THR A 784 48.18 15.28 28.42
C THR A 784 47.63 15.55 27.05
N THR A 785 47.52 16.80 26.78
CA THR A 785 47.07 17.63 25.68
C THR A 785 48.15 17.80 24.59
N LYS A 786 47.66 18.34 23.44
CA LYS A 786 48.31 19.16 22.39
C LYS A 786 48.87 18.36 21.19
N LYS A 787 48.87 18.85 19.97
CA LYS A 787 48.49 20.06 19.27
C LYS A 787 48.60 19.76 17.73
N ALA A 788 47.74 20.33 16.93
CA ALA A 788 47.90 21.03 15.68
C ALA A 788 49.10 20.81 14.74
N GLY A 789 48.80 20.86 13.47
CA GLY A 789 49.64 21.12 12.29
C GLY A 789 48.95 20.57 11.04
N GLU A 790 48.22 21.24 10.32
CA GLU A 790 48.39 22.12 9.17
C GLU A 790 49.34 21.57 8.10
N LYS A 791 48.69 21.43 6.91
CA LYS A 791 49.08 21.88 5.57
C LYS A 791 49.39 20.84 4.49
N THR A 792 48.66 21.04 3.47
CA THR A 792 48.94 21.04 2.02
C THR A 792 49.37 19.71 1.39
N GLU A 793 48.61 19.22 0.48
CA GLU A 793 48.41 19.55 -0.92
C GLU A 793 47.00 19.15 -1.45
#